data_cc67bdda63fe2cf2c27316458191478f
#
_entry.id   cc67bdda63fe2cf2c27316458191478f
#
_cell.length_a   1.000
_cell.length_b   1.000
_cell.length_c   1.000
_cell.angle_alpha   90.00
_cell.angle_beta   90.00
_cell.angle_gamma   90.00
#
_symmetry.space_group_name_H-M   'P 1'
#
loop_
_entity.id
_entity.type
_entity.pdbx_description
1 polymer ?
#
loop_
_entity_poly.entity_id
_entity_poly.type
_entity_poly.pdbx_seq_one_letter_code
_entity_poly.pdbx_strand_id
1 'polypeptide(L)'
;MYPDINNNLVVFVNDNDLWKYNISTKNIERLTNNLGIVTNPKISPDKKYVYFRLMTGKSGESSDIYSIDLEKGNLNRITYLCGKSTSRRMYTSIAGFDKNGNLIISTDAYYPFGTPMLYRIVNENTEPLNLGPALNIIYYGDYTIIGRNTIDMPHWKRYKGGTRGKILSCKNDDFKIIIDLESNVNSPMIYNDELYFISDHGGSANIYSTDFNGGNLKKHTDFKDYYVRNASSDNKKIIFQKSGSLFIFQNDIVKKLEININIPSVNIENRIVRATDYLTDYKINYTGTLLGLISRGQALFTGIKNGPVMNINKLKNQIIEFMNNNDIIIYNYNEENNKILLYSVDKTLKKFFDFENGIIFSMKASPDSKYIAIGNNRFELFILNIENGNINKIDESESGTIDDFSWSNDSILLAYSYPESEYYGYNGSSSIKIFDLKTNKKYDATTPGAIDFKPVFSNDDNYLFYLSKRSLDPVADQLVFNLGYPKITKPFAIPVKENVFPLFSDIPEELHENTPGEYKLDNIVQLSEVFPVPAEDYANIIPVNNGVMLLHYPVEGSMKYYLFNNGEKTGNIELFDFKKKKSELYESEVVNYLISGNKKVLLIRKSSNKFIEREIEPKKDENIDLTRLNITIEPMNEWKNMLYDTFNLIKENYWSKEKVEKLGDDPYLKYKKLLNKVSTRFELSDLIREMQGEYSTSHSYEIGGDLLNVESISIGKLGIDYEFKNNNYIITKIYKGDPSNESEKSPLLYTDIKENDIIKSINGVSLDATNNPDKLLLGHANEIITIEIGNRNKTKKYYVRTMTDEKYLRYREFVERNRKYVHEKTGDKIGYIHIPDMGMNGFNEFFRIYDREANRSGLIVDLRFNGGGFVSQLLLEKLSRKRIGYDVPRRGIITPYPIDSVNGPMVGLTNEYAGSDGDIGTHVFKLMGLGKVIGTRTWGGVVGINPKIKLLDNTTVTQPQFATWFKDVKYGMENYGTDPDIYVENMPQDFLISKDVQLDTAIEYVLKEMNDYKRLNLT
;
A
#
# COMPACT_ATOMS: atom_id res chain seq x y z
N MET A 1 -1.82 22.50 9.43
CA MET A 1 -1.44 23.52 10.46
C MET A 1 -1.71 23.07 11.91
N TYR A 2 -2.67 22.20 12.21
CA TYR A 2 -2.94 21.61 13.54
C TYR A 2 -2.91 22.63 14.69
N PRO A 3 -3.83 23.61 14.75
CA PRO A 3 -3.78 24.62 15.80
C PRO A 3 -4.28 24.14 17.16
N ASP A 4 -3.75 24.72 18.24
CA ASP A 4 -4.31 24.65 19.59
C ASP A 4 -4.29 26.05 20.24
N ILE A 5 -5.22 26.31 21.16
CA ILE A 5 -5.40 27.63 21.77
C ILE A 5 -5.61 27.54 23.30
N ASN A 6 -4.99 28.46 24.04
CA ASN A 6 -5.30 28.67 25.42
C ASN A 6 -5.20 30.19 25.74
N ASN A 7 -6.36 30.85 25.90
CA ASN A 7 -6.53 32.30 26.01
C ASN A 7 -6.01 33.05 24.77
N ASN A 8 -4.85 33.74 24.92
CA ASN A 8 -4.20 34.50 23.84
C ASN A 8 -3.01 33.76 23.22
N LEU A 9 -2.64 32.61 23.77
CA LEU A 9 -1.59 31.76 23.23
C LEU A 9 -2.15 30.80 22.23
N VAL A 10 -1.63 30.82 21.01
CA VAL A 10 -1.90 29.88 19.94
C VAL A 10 -0.61 29.12 19.63
N VAL A 11 -0.71 27.79 19.50
CA VAL A 11 0.37 26.98 18.94
C VAL A 11 -0.14 26.35 17.66
N PHE A 12 0.73 26.19 16.68
CA PHE A 12 0.37 25.62 15.39
C PHE A 12 1.59 25.05 14.65
N VAL A 13 1.36 24.30 13.59
CA VAL A 13 2.42 23.72 12.76
C VAL A 13 2.52 24.48 11.44
N ASN A 14 3.72 24.82 11.05
CA ASN A 14 4.05 25.37 9.73
C ASN A 14 5.48 24.95 9.37
N ASP A 15 5.73 24.63 8.10
CA ASP A 15 7.05 24.20 7.61
C ASP A 15 7.62 22.99 8.39
N ASN A 16 6.75 22.01 8.73
CA ASN A 16 7.01 20.85 9.59
C ASN A 16 7.38 21.15 11.06
N ASP A 17 7.41 22.40 11.48
CA ASP A 17 7.82 22.82 12.80
C ASP A 17 6.70 23.39 13.65
N LEU A 18 6.91 23.38 14.97
CA LEU A 18 6.04 23.97 15.97
C LEU A 18 6.30 25.47 16.10
N TRP A 19 5.22 26.24 16.10
CA TRP A 19 5.22 27.69 16.26
C TRP A 19 4.28 28.10 17.38
N LYS A 20 4.62 29.21 18.06
CA LYS A 20 3.72 29.90 18.98
C LYS A 20 3.40 31.31 18.50
N TYR A 21 2.18 31.74 18.74
CA TYR A 21 1.68 33.08 18.40
C TYR A 21 0.82 33.63 19.52
N ASN A 22 1.09 34.88 19.91
CA ASN A 22 0.28 35.59 20.90
C ASN A 22 -0.68 36.54 20.20
N ILE A 23 -1.99 36.33 20.35
CA ILE A 23 -3.04 37.07 19.66
C ILE A 23 -2.99 38.57 20.04
N SER A 24 -2.71 38.90 21.30
CA SER A 24 -2.71 40.30 21.81
C SER A 24 -1.48 41.08 21.37
N THR A 25 -0.29 40.50 21.49
CA THR A 25 0.99 41.15 21.16
C THR A 25 1.39 40.99 19.71
N LYS A 26 0.74 40.06 18.97
CA LYS A 26 1.11 39.62 17.62
C LYS A 26 2.53 39.06 17.51
N ASN A 27 3.15 38.69 18.62
CA ASN A 27 4.47 38.06 18.63
C ASN A 27 4.37 36.64 18.13
N ILE A 28 5.28 36.25 17.23
CA ILE A 28 5.41 34.90 16.67
C ILE A 28 6.80 34.36 16.94
N GLU A 29 6.90 33.08 17.28
CA GLU A 29 8.16 32.41 17.57
C GLU A 29 8.15 30.99 17.10
N ARG A 30 9.23 30.52 16.43
CA ARG A 30 9.47 29.14 16.07
C ARG A 30 10.02 28.39 17.27
N LEU A 31 9.37 27.28 17.64
CA LEU A 31 9.75 26.50 18.84
C LEU A 31 10.63 25.30 18.51
N THR A 32 10.51 24.73 17.30
CA THR A 32 11.34 23.62 16.85
C THR A 32 12.03 23.95 15.52
N ASN A 33 13.05 23.18 15.16
CA ASN A 33 13.80 23.38 13.92
C ASN A 33 14.22 22.06 13.29
N ASN A 34 13.46 21.60 12.28
CA ASN A 34 13.75 20.41 11.46
C ASN A 34 14.01 19.12 12.26
N LEU A 35 13.33 18.94 13.40
CA LEU A 35 13.42 17.72 14.23
C LEU A 35 12.75 16.51 13.59
N GLY A 36 11.87 16.72 12.63
CA GLY A 36 11.01 15.77 11.99
C GLY A 36 9.71 16.45 11.56
N ILE A 37 8.65 15.70 11.35
CA ILE A 37 7.34 16.24 11.00
C ILE A 37 6.52 16.39 12.28
N VAL A 38 6.32 17.62 12.72
CA VAL A 38 5.49 17.94 13.89
C VAL A 38 4.02 17.92 13.51
N THR A 39 3.19 17.33 14.35
CA THR A 39 1.73 17.34 14.21
C THR A 39 1.05 17.37 15.57
N ASN A 40 -0.22 17.74 15.63
CA ASN A 40 -1.12 17.61 16.77
C ASN A 40 -0.58 18.24 18.09
N PRO A 41 -0.11 19.50 18.08
CA PRO A 41 0.34 20.15 19.30
C PRO A 41 -0.84 20.40 20.26
N LYS A 42 -0.56 20.33 21.57
CA LYS A 42 -1.49 20.64 22.64
C LYS A 42 -0.80 21.39 23.77
N ILE A 43 -1.37 22.51 24.16
CA ILE A 43 -0.90 23.33 25.31
C ILE A 43 -1.32 22.60 26.59
N SER A 44 -0.39 22.40 27.53
CA SER A 44 -0.71 21.82 28.84
C SER A 44 -1.73 22.70 29.61
N PRO A 45 -2.59 22.12 30.48
CA PRO A 45 -3.56 22.89 31.26
C PRO A 45 -2.93 24.02 32.12
N ASP A 46 -1.72 23.79 32.63
CA ASP A 46 -0.94 24.77 33.41
C ASP A 46 -0.16 25.80 32.57
N LYS A 47 -0.21 25.67 31.22
CA LYS A 47 0.44 26.54 30.23
C LYS A 47 1.98 26.55 30.25
N LYS A 48 2.59 25.57 30.91
CA LYS A 48 4.07 25.49 30.98
C LYS A 48 4.67 24.75 29.80
N TYR A 49 3.95 23.79 29.25
CA TYR A 49 4.44 22.91 28.19
C TYR A 49 3.55 22.94 26.99
N VAL A 50 4.14 22.66 25.81
CA VAL A 50 3.42 22.22 24.61
C VAL A 50 3.84 20.79 24.36
N TYR A 51 2.87 19.89 24.40
CA TYR A 51 3.05 18.51 23.92
C TYR A 51 2.76 18.46 22.43
N PHE A 52 3.50 17.64 21.70
CA PHE A 52 3.26 17.46 20.27
C PHE A 52 3.72 16.08 19.81
N ARG A 53 3.11 15.61 18.73
CA ARG A 53 3.53 14.39 18.05
C ARG A 53 4.67 14.74 17.10
N LEU A 54 5.79 14.02 17.20
CA LEU A 54 6.92 14.09 16.28
C LEU A 54 7.00 12.81 15.45
N MET A 55 6.93 12.94 14.13
CA MET A 55 7.08 11.84 13.19
C MET A 55 8.50 11.85 12.62
N THR A 56 9.17 10.70 12.65
CA THR A 56 10.53 10.48 12.16
C THR A 56 10.57 9.24 11.27
N GLY A 57 11.71 8.98 10.63
CA GLY A 57 11.88 7.88 9.68
C GLY A 57 11.43 8.21 8.27
N LYS A 58 11.76 7.34 7.34
CA LYS A 58 11.36 7.45 5.93
C LYS A 58 9.84 7.41 5.85
N SER A 59 9.22 8.47 5.36
CA SER A 59 7.76 8.61 5.28
C SER A 59 7.03 8.73 6.63
N GLY A 60 7.70 9.14 7.71
CA GLY A 60 7.09 9.32 9.03
C GLY A 60 6.58 8.01 9.66
N GLU A 61 7.33 6.93 9.51
CA GLU A 61 6.97 5.57 9.97
C GLU A 61 7.00 5.39 11.48
N SER A 62 7.70 6.27 12.20
CA SER A 62 7.78 6.31 13.66
C SER A 62 7.13 7.58 14.21
N SER A 63 6.39 7.49 15.30
CA SER A 63 5.80 8.67 15.93
C SER A 63 5.71 8.53 17.44
N ASP A 64 6.30 9.50 18.13
CA ASP A 64 6.26 9.61 19.59
C ASP A 64 5.85 11.01 20.04
N ILE A 65 5.51 11.13 21.32
CA ILE A 65 5.13 12.40 21.93
C ILE A 65 6.37 13.06 22.55
N TYR A 66 6.50 14.33 22.26
CA TYR A 66 7.51 15.22 22.82
C TYR A 66 6.84 16.37 23.55
N SER A 67 7.57 17.02 24.45
CA SER A 67 7.16 18.27 25.09
C SER A 67 8.25 19.33 24.95
N ILE A 68 7.84 20.59 24.87
CA ILE A 68 8.73 21.72 24.97
C ILE A 68 8.28 22.63 26.12
N ASP A 69 9.21 23.00 26.98
CA ASP A 69 9.00 24.00 28.05
C ASP A 69 8.92 25.39 27.44
N LEU A 70 7.81 26.10 27.68
CA LEU A 70 7.57 27.43 27.06
C LEU A 70 8.41 28.56 27.63
N GLU A 71 8.99 28.38 28.84
CA GLU A 71 9.88 29.38 29.47
C GLU A 71 11.35 29.09 29.18
N LYS A 72 11.76 27.81 29.28
CA LYS A 72 13.17 27.40 29.20
C LYS A 72 13.56 26.89 27.80
N GLY A 73 12.61 26.55 26.96
CA GLY A 73 12.85 25.95 25.64
C GLY A 73 13.37 24.52 25.68
N ASN A 74 13.35 23.85 26.84
CA ASN A 74 13.83 22.47 26.95
C ASN A 74 12.90 21.51 26.22
N LEU A 75 13.48 20.72 25.32
CA LEU A 75 12.80 19.66 24.56
C LEU A 75 12.99 18.31 25.26
N ASN A 76 11.88 17.60 25.53
CA ASN A 76 11.90 16.27 26.14
C ASN A 76 11.07 15.28 25.32
N ARG A 77 11.58 14.06 25.10
CA ARG A 77 10.81 12.94 24.60
C ARG A 77 10.02 12.31 25.75
N ILE A 78 8.71 12.18 25.58
CA ILE A 78 7.79 11.70 26.64
C ILE A 78 7.48 10.21 26.45
N THR A 79 7.37 9.73 25.19
CA THR A 79 7.08 8.31 24.92
C THR A 79 8.20 7.65 24.14
N TYR A 80 8.36 6.33 24.34
CA TYR A 80 9.34 5.46 23.69
C TYR A 80 8.61 4.22 23.14
N LEU A 81 7.52 4.45 22.39
CA LEU A 81 6.60 3.39 21.97
C LEU A 81 6.82 2.96 20.53
N CYS A 82 7.06 3.92 19.65
CA CYS A 82 7.10 3.73 18.22
C CYS A 82 8.52 3.90 17.70
N GLY A 83 9.24 2.79 17.62
CA GLY A 83 10.51 2.72 16.91
C GLY A 83 10.32 2.47 15.41
N LYS A 84 11.43 2.34 14.69
CA LYS A 84 11.44 1.88 13.31
C LYS A 84 10.91 0.45 13.26
N SER A 85 9.69 0.27 12.73
CA SER A 85 9.10 -1.05 12.51
C SER A 85 9.22 -1.44 11.04
N THR A 86 9.47 -2.73 10.79
CA THR A 86 9.49 -3.31 9.43
C THR A 86 8.12 -3.79 8.99
N SER A 87 7.16 -3.92 9.91
CA SER A 87 5.86 -4.55 9.65
C SER A 87 4.71 -3.59 9.47
N ARG A 88 4.76 -2.38 10.06
CA ARG A 88 3.69 -1.38 9.97
C ARG A 88 4.14 0.03 10.37
N ARG A 89 3.34 1.03 9.95
CA ARG A 89 3.41 2.37 10.52
C ARG A 89 2.76 2.35 11.90
N MET A 90 3.50 2.72 12.93
CA MET A 90 2.97 2.82 14.30
C MET A 90 2.39 4.22 14.55
N TYR A 91 1.31 4.26 15.31
CA TYR A 91 0.58 5.48 15.62
C TYR A 91 0.62 5.80 17.12
N THR A 92 1.10 6.98 17.48
CA THR A 92 0.93 7.56 18.81
C THR A 92 0.57 9.04 18.66
N SER A 93 -0.48 9.48 19.35
CA SER A 93 -0.95 10.86 19.29
C SER A 93 -1.49 11.31 20.64
N ILE A 94 -1.70 12.62 20.81
CA ILE A 94 -2.28 13.18 22.01
C ILE A 94 -3.80 13.04 21.95
N ALA A 95 -4.40 12.41 22.98
CA ALA A 95 -5.83 12.23 23.10
C ALA A 95 -6.51 13.29 23.99
N GLY A 96 -5.79 13.81 25.00
CA GLY A 96 -6.31 14.81 25.94
C GLY A 96 -5.51 14.85 27.24
N PHE A 97 -6.15 15.36 28.29
CA PHE A 97 -5.60 15.41 29.65
C PHE A 97 -6.62 14.87 30.64
N ASP A 98 -6.16 14.25 31.73
CA ASP A 98 -7.04 13.85 32.82
C ASP A 98 -7.36 15.03 33.75
N LYS A 99 -8.20 14.81 34.76
CA LYS A 99 -8.64 15.84 35.74
C LYS A 99 -7.46 16.41 36.57
N ASN A 100 -6.35 15.70 36.65
CA ASN A 100 -5.13 16.12 37.36
C ASN A 100 -4.12 16.81 36.44
N GLY A 101 -4.41 16.90 35.14
CA GLY A 101 -3.53 17.47 34.11
C GLY A 101 -2.50 16.48 33.55
N ASN A 102 -2.59 15.19 33.88
CA ASN A 102 -1.73 14.17 33.24
C ASN A 102 -2.10 13.98 31.78
N LEU A 103 -1.07 13.82 30.95
CA LEU A 103 -1.24 13.58 29.51
C LEU A 103 -1.90 12.24 29.25
N ILE A 104 -2.89 12.21 28.36
CA ILE A 104 -3.47 10.99 27.82
C ILE A 104 -3.10 10.90 26.34
N ILE A 105 -2.59 9.75 25.94
CA ILE A 105 -2.21 9.43 24.56
C ILE A 105 -3.15 8.37 23.99
N SER A 106 -3.25 8.36 22.67
CA SER A 106 -3.87 7.30 21.89
C SER A 106 -2.78 6.61 21.09
N THR A 107 -2.58 5.30 21.29
CA THR A 107 -1.51 4.54 20.64
C THR A 107 -1.95 3.13 20.27
N ASP A 108 -1.43 2.60 19.17
CA ASP A 108 -1.60 1.22 18.72
C ASP A 108 -0.42 0.30 19.09
N ALA A 109 0.56 0.82 19.82
CA ALA A 109 1.81 0.11 20.12
C ALA A 109 1.60 -1.23 20.87
N TYR A 110 0.56 -1.29 21.70
CA TYR A 110 0.25 -2.46 22.53
C TYR A 110 -0.89 -3.32 21.99
N TYR A 111 -1.46 -2.98 20.83
CA TYR A 111 -2.60 -3.71 20.26
C TYR A 111 -2.25 -4.29 18.89
N PRO A 112 -2.56 -5.57 18.62
CA PRO A 112 -2.05 -6.26 17.43
C PRO A 112 -2.64 -5.79 16.09
N PHE A 113 -3.79 -5.08 16.11
CA PHE A 113 -4.54 -4.74 14.90
C PHE A 113 -4.35 -3.30 14.40
N GLY A 114 -3.37 -2.56 14.94
CA GLY A 114 -3.16 -1.17 14.53
C GLY A 114 -4.29 -0.21 14.94
N THR A 115 -5.12 -0.61 15.91
CA THR A 115 -6.23 0.18 16.43
C THR A 115 -5.79 0.92 17.68
N PRO A 116 -5.86 2.27 17.71
CA PRO A 116 -5.37 3.06 18.84
C PRO A 116 -6.24 2.90 20.08
N MET A 117 -5.59 2.66 21.22
CA MET A 117 -6.17 2.58 22.57
C MET A 117 -5.66 3.74 23.43
N LEU A 118 -6.41 4.10 24.49
CA LEU A 118 -6.05 5.19 25.39
C LEU A 118 -5.16 4.75 26.54
N TYR A 119 -4.09 5.54 26.76
CA TYR A 119 -3.15 5.36 27.87
C TYR A 119 -2.89 6.70 28.56
N ARG A 120 -2.85 6.69 29.89
CA ARG A 120 -2.40 7.83 30.70
C ARG A 120 -0.89 7.78 30.88
N ILE A 121 -0.25 8.92 30.85
CA ILE A 121 1.19 9.06 31.16
C ILE A 121 1.34 9.59 32.59
N VAL A 122 1.95 8.78 33.44
CA VAL A 122 2.25 9.12 34.84
C VAL A 122 3.73 8.83 35.10
N ASN A 123 4.51 9.84 35.47
CA ASN A 123 5.95 9.68 35.69
C ASN A 123 6.66 8.95 34.53
N GLU A 124 6.44 9.39 33.31
CA GLU A 124 6.94 8.78 32.07
C GLU A 124 6.50 7.32 31.79
N ASN A 125 5.58 6.77 32.58
CA ASN A 125 5.05 5.43 32.39
C ASN A 125 3.65 5.47 31.75
N THR A 126 3.33 4.45 30.96
CA THR A 126 2.03 4.28 30.30
C THR A 126 1.10 3.43 31.14
N GLU A 127 -0.08 3.95 31.48
CA GLU A 127 -1.16 3.23 32.20
C GLU A 127 -2.38 3.07 31.27
N PRO A 128 -2.86 1.85 30.99
CA PRO A 128 -4.02 1.64 30.13
C PRO A 128 -5.31 2.15 30.81
N LEU A 129 -6.17 2.81 30.03
CA LEU A 129 -7.49 3.23 30.51
C LEU A 129 -8.57 2.17 30.28
N ASN A 130 -8.32 1.14 29.48
CA ASN A 130 -9.22 0.03 29.16
C ASN A 130 -10.62 0.47 28.70
N LEU A 131 -10.70 1.52 27.86
CA LEU A 131 -11.96 2.08 27.36
C LEU A 131 -12.26 1.66 25.91
N GLY A 132 -11.49 0.70 25.40
CA GLY A 132 -11.56 0.29 23.99
C GLY A 132 -10.96 1.29 23.01
N PRO A 133 -11.18 1.11 21.71
CA PRO A 133 -10.62 1.99 20.67
C PRO A 133 -11.10 3.43 20.83
N ALA A 134 -10.15 4.39 20.87
CA ALA A 134 -10.48 5.81 20.91
C ALA A 134 -9.28 6.69 20.53
N LEU A 135 -9.58 7.89 20.01
CA LEU A 135 -8.61 8.90 19.59
C LEU A 135 -8.60 10.14 20.47
N ASN A 136 -9.73 10.45 21.11
CA ASN A 136 -9.88 11.61 21.95
C ASN A 136 -10.57 11.23 23.26
N ILE A 137 -10.22 11.95 24.34
CA ILE A 137 -10.93 11.89 25.61
C ILE A 137 -11.00 13.28 26.23
N ILE A 138 -12.15 13.63 26.78
CA ILE A 138 -12.39 14.91 27.46
C ILE A 138 -13.09 14.62 28.79
N TYR A 139 -12.58 15.17 29.86
CA TYR A 139 -13.24 15.19 31.19
C TYR A 139 -13.81 16.58 31.42
N TYR A 140 -15.13 16.68 31.59
CA TYR A 140 -15.81 17.94 31.81
C TYR A 140 -16.92 17.79 32.83
N GLY A 141 -16.78 18.43 34.02
CA GLY A 141 -17.68 18.20 35.16
C GLY A 141 -17.75 16.70 35.52
N ASP A 142 -18.98 16.15 35.52
CA ASP A 142 -19.21 14.73 35.78
C ASP A 142 -19.15 13.87 34.51
N TYR A 143 -18.96 14.49 33.33
CA TYR A 143 -18.95 13.77 32.07
C TYR A 143 -17.55 13.31 31.67
N THR A 144 -17.48 12.09 31.13
CA THR A 144 -16.35 11.60 30.33
C THR A 144 -16.83 11.44 28.90
N ILE A 145 -16.18 12.11 27.97
CA ILE A 145 -16.52 12.11 26.54
C ILE A 145 -15.38 11.44 25.77
N ILE A 146 -15.71 10.49 24.91
CA ILE A 146 -14.76 9.73 24.10
C ILE A 146 -15.05 9.92 22.62
N GLY A 147 -14.02 10.23 21.84
CA GLY A 147 -14.06 10.20 20.37
C GLY A 147 -13.54 8.88 19.83
N ARG A 148 -14.43 8.02 19.30
CA ARG A 148 -14.08 6.78 18.59
C ARG A 148 -14.01 7.07 17.10
N ASN A 149 -12.90 6.74 16.45
CA ASN A 149 -12.65 7.00 15.02
C ASN A 149 -12.79 8.49 14.61
N THR A 150 -12.65 9.41 15.55
CA THR A 150 -12.76 10.87 15.33
C THR A 150 -11.50 11.47 14.73
N ILE A 151 -11.07 10.92 13.60
CA ILE A 151 -9.89 11.38 12.84
C ILE A 151 -10.31 12.30 11.69
N ASP A 152 -9.48 13.30 11.39
CA ASP A 152 -9.61 14.08 10.17
C ASP A 152 -9.17 13.25 8.95
N MET A 153 -10.09 12.99 8.03
CA MET A 153 -9.84 12.20 6.80
C MET A 153 -9.99 13.06 5.54
N PRO A 154 -8.98 13.86 5.17
CA PRO A 154 -9.08 14.73 4.00
C PRO A 154 -9.25 13.99 2.68
N HIS A 155 -8.71 12.77 2.57
CA HIS A 155 -8.76 11.94 1.36
C HIS A 155 -10.10 11.23 1.15
N TRP A 156 -10.95 11.13 2.18
CA TRP A 156 -12.25 10.47 2.08
C TRP A 156 -13.37 11.31 2.73
N LYS A 157 -13.80 12.32 2.00
CA LYS A 157 -14.88 13.22 2.43
C LYS A 157 -16.23 12.53 2.33
N ARG A 158 -17.18 12.93 3.19
CA ARG A 158 -18.56 12.38 3.22
C ARG A 158 -18.62 10.87 3.40
N TYR A 159 -17.72 10.35 4.22
CA TYR A 159 -17.60 8.94 4.51
C TYR A 159 -18.71 8.47 5.47
N LYS A 160 -19.34 7.31 5.16
CA LYS A 160 -20.48 6.73 5.90
C LYS A 160 -20.22 5.35 6.48
N GLY A 161 -19.09 4.75 6.19
CA GLY A 161 -18.76 3.38 6.57
C GLY A 161 -18.55 3.17 8.07
N GLY A 162 -18.13 1.98 8.45
CA GLY A 162 -18.06 1.56 9.86
C GLY A 162 -17.12 2.38 10.73
N THR A 163 -15.98 2.84 10.20
CA THR A 163 -15.01 3.67 10.95
C THR A 163 -15.33 5.17 10.93
N ARG A 164 -16.55 5.58 10.57
CA ARG A 164 -16.97 6.97 10.75
C ARG A 164 -16.86 7.38 12.21
N GLY A 165 -16.56 8.65 12.44
CA GLY A 165 -16.41 9.17 13.80
C GLY A 165 -17.68 9.08 14.63
N LYS A 166 -17.56 8.55 15.86
CA LYS A 166 -18.62 8.53 16.85
C LYS A 166 -18.17 9.25 18.11
N ILE A 167 -19.09 9.95 18.79
CA ILE A 167 -18.83 10.52 20.11
C ILE A 167 -19.68 9.78 21.14
N LEU A 168 -19.02 9.32 22.19
CA LEU A 168 -19.64 8.64 23.32
C LEU A 168 -19.52 9.54 24.55
N SER A 169 -20.55 9.53 25.39
CA SER A 169 -20.57 10.26 26.66
C SER A 169 -21.06 9.36 27.79
N CYS A 170 -20.50 9.54 28.94
CA CYS A 170 -20.99 8.85 30.14
C CYS A 170 -21.00 9.74 31.37
N LYS A 171 -21.89 9.35 32.31
CA LYS A 171 -21.77 9.61 33.75
C LYS A 171 -21.73 8.26 34.45
N ASN A 172 -20.84 8.07 35.43
CA ASN A 172 -20.76 6.84 36.23
C ASN A 172 -20.50 5.57 35.41
N ASP A 173 -19.57 5.64 34.42
CA ASP A 173 -19.10 4.54 33.56
C ASP A 173 -20.14 3.86 32.64
N ASP A 174 -21.37 4.39 32.55
CA ASP A 174 -22.40 3.95 31.60
C ASP A 174 -22.30 4.78 30.31
N PHE A 175 -21.47 4.36 29.37
CA PHE A 175 -21.23 5.04 28.09
C PHE A 175 -22.40 4.83 27.13
N LYS A 176 -22.81 5.93 26.49
CA LYS A 176 -23.77 5.93 25.37
C LYS A 176 -23.20 6.64 24.16
N ILE A 177 -23.53 6.16 22.98
CA ILE A 177 -23.23 6.86 21.73
C ILE A 177 -24.22 8.03 21.66
N ILE A 178 -23.68 9.25 21.66
CA ILE A 178 -24.47 10.48 21.59
C ILE A 178 -24.44 11.14 20.20
N ILE A 179 -23.39 10.86 19.41
CA ILE A 179 -23.26 11.31 18.02
C ILE A 179 -22.84 10.15 17.13
N ASP A 180 -23.68 9.85 16.15
CA ASP A 180 -23.45 8.99 14.98
C ASP A 180 -24.26 9.51 13.79
N LEU A 181 -23.65 10.36 12.96
CA LEU A 181 -24.34 11.13 11.90
C LEU A 181 -24.27 10.49 10.50
N GLU A 182 -23.80 9.25 10.39
CA GLU A 182 -23.48 8.63 9.09
C GLU A 182 -22.61 9.53 8.18
N SER A 183 -21.65 10.19 8.80
CA SER A 183 -20.71 11.11 8.15
C SER A 183 -19.42 11.19 8.97
N ASN A 184 -18.38 11.84 8.44
CA ASN A 184 -17.20 12.14 9.23
C ASN A 184 -17.54 13.04 10.42
N VAL A 185 -17.08 12.64 11.60
CA VAL A 185 -17.12 13.42 12.83
C VAL A 185 -15.72 13.43 13.42
N ASN A 186 -15.18 14.60 13.73
CA ASN A 186 -13.85 14.73 14.32
C ASN A 186 -13.72 15.95 15.23
N SER A 187 -12.58 16.08 15.91
CA SER A 187 -12.22 17.21 16.76
C SER A 187 -13.28 17.52 17.83
N PRO A 188 -13.71 16.54 18.67
CA PRO A 188 -14.61 16.86 19.79
C PRO A 188 -13.93 17.84 20.74
N MET A 189 -14.68 18.85 21.22
CA MET A 189 -14.16 19.93 22.08
C MET A 189 -15.27 20.57 22.89
N ILE A 190 -14.94 21.22 24.00
CA ILE A 190 -15.89 22.01 24.81
C ILE A 190 -15.77 23.49 24.45
N TYR A 191 -16.90 24.13 24.21
CA TYR A 191 -16.99 25.56 24.01
C TYR A 191 -18.30 26.09 24.58
N ASN A 192 -18.24 27.15 25.39
CA ASN A 192 -19.39 27.72 26.11
C ASN A 192 -20.20 26.63 26.84
N ASP A 193 -19.49 25.70 27.50
CA ASP A 193 -20.07 24.62 28.31
C ASP A 193 -20.96 23.63 27.53
N GLU A 194 -20.86 23.58 26.20
CA GLU A 194 -21.49 22.62 25.30
C GLU A 194 -20.44 21.80 24.53
N LEU A 195 -20.85 20.65 24.01
CA LEU A 195 -20.01 19.79 23.17
C LEU A 195 -20.05 20.25 21.71
N TYR A 196 -18.89 20.66 21.20
CA TYR A 196 -18.68 21.03 19.82
C TYR A 196 -17.85 19.99 19.09
N PHE A 197 -18.00 19.89 17.77
CA PHE A 197 -17.24 19.00 16.91
C PHE A 197 -17.29 19.47 15.45
N ILE A 198 -16.44 18.87 14.60
CA ILE A 198 -16.49 19.07 13.15
C ILE A 198 -17.23 17.90 12.52
N SER A 199 -18.11 18.18 11.55
CA SER A 199 -18.75 17.15 10.73
C SER A 199 -19.01 17.64 9.30
N ASP A 200 -18.96 16.72 8.33
CA ASP A 200 -19.36 16.92 6.95
C ASP A 200 -20.79 16.42 6.65
N HIS A 201 -21.61 16.21 7.69
CA HIS A 201 -23.00 15.80 7.61
C HIS A 201 -23.85 16.68 6.67
N GLY A 202 -23.58 17.98 6.63
CA GLY A 202 -24.22 18.92 5.71
C GLY A 202 -23.54 19.01 4.33
N GLY A 203 -22.70 18.02 3.92
CA GLY A 203 -22.01 17.96 2.63
C GLY A 203 -20.60 18.55 2.65
N SER A 204 -20.31 19.54 3.49
CA SER A 204 -18.99 20.14 3.72
C SER A 204 -18.72 20.19 5.23
N ALA A 205 -17.46 19.98 5.61
CA ALA A 205 -17.08 19.99 7.03
C ALA A 205 -17.23 21.40 7.64
N ASN A 206 -18.02 21.46 8.69
CA ASN A 206 -18.35 22.66 9.43
C ASN A 206 -18.38 22.37 10.94
N ILE A 207 -18.47 23.43 11.76
CA ILE A 207 -18.58 23.34 13.22
C ILE A 207 -20.05 23.10 13.62
N TYR A 208 -20.28 22.10 14.44
CA TYR A 208 -21.56 21.72 15.03
C TYR A 208 -21.45 21.70 16.54
N SER A 209 -22.58 21.82 17.25
CA SER A 209 -22.70 21.56 18.68
C SER A 209 -23.86 20.66 19.00
N THR A 210 -23.80 20.06 20.19
CA THR A 210 -24.85 19.27 20.81
C THR A 210 -24.73 19.38 22.33
N ASP A 211 -25.78 19.04 23.06
CA ASP A 211 -25.69 18.82 24.52
C ASP A 211 -24.96 17.48 24.82
N PHE A 212 -24.64 17.25 26.10
CA PHE A 212 -23.90 16.02 26.51
C PHE A 212 -24.70 14.72 26.43
N ASN A 213 -25.96 14.79 26.02
CA ASN A 213 -26.85 13.64 25.79
C ASN A 213 -27.15 13.43 24.30
N GLY A 214 -26.56 14.24 23.41
CA GLY A 214 -26.74 14.16 21.94
C GLY A 214 -27.96 14.91 21.39
N GLY A 215 -28.66 15.69 22.25
CA GLY A 215 -29.77 16.54 21.84
C GLY A 215 -29.31 17.89 21.27
N ASN A 216 -30.25 18.65 20.69
CA ASN A 216 -30.05 20.03 20.26
C ASN A 216 -28.89 20.21 19.23
N LEU A 217 -28.77 19.29 18.27
CA LEU A 217 -27.78 19.39 17.20
C LEU A 217 -27.94 20.71 16.42
N LYS A 218 -26.89 21.54 16.43
CA LYS A 218 -26.88 22.85 15.77
C LYS A 218 -25.63 23.02 14.92
N LYS A 219 -25.80 23.60 13.71
CA LYS A 219 -24.70 24.00 12.82
C LYS A 219 -24.35 25.47 13.07
N HIS A 220 -23.07 25.79 13.29
CA HIS A 220 -22.56 27.13 13.60
C HIS A 220 -21.82 27.82 12.46
N THR A 221 -21.29 27.08 11.49
CA THR A 221 -20.62 27.64 10.31
C THR A 221 -21.20 27.04 9.03
N ASP A 222 -21.16 27.76 7.89
CA ASP A 222 -21.69 27.28 6.62
C ASP A 222 -20.70 27.48 5.46
N PHE A 223 -19.50 26.95 5.63
CA PHE A 223 -18.51 26.94 4.55
C PHE A 223 -18.85 25.88 3.51
N LYS A 224 -18.79 26.26 2.22
CA LYS A 224 -19.07 25.36 1.09
C LYS A 224 -17.84 25.15 0.19
N ASP A 225 -16.83 25.99 0.37
CA ASP A 225 -15.61 26.02 -0.43
C ASP A 225 -14.57 24.98 0.04
N TYR A 226 -14.04 25.14 1.25
CA TYR A 226 -13.04 24.26 1.85
C TYR A 226 -13.52 23.76 3.21
N TYR A 227 -13.08 22.58 3.60
CA TYR A 227 -13.39 21.97 4.90
C TYR A 227 -12.78 22.76 6.06
N VAL A 228 -13.57 22.91 7.13
CA VAL A 228 -13.04 23.18 8.46
C VAL A 228 -12.31 21.93 8.95
N ARG A 229 -11.08 22.08 9.44
CA ARG A 229 -10.23 20.96 9.84
C ARG A 229 -9.44 21.28 11.12
N ASN A 230 -9.06 20.24 11.87
CA ASN A 230 -8.14 20.33 13.01
C ASN A 230 -8.56 21.43 14.02
N ALA A 231 -9.80 21.41 14.51
CA ALA A 231 -10.26 22.39 15.49
C ALA A 231 -9.84 22.03 16.92
N SER A 232 -9.66 23.07 17.72
CA SER A 232 -9.42 22.99 19.17
C SER A 232 -10.08 24.16 19.89
N SER A 233 -10.33 24.03 21.20
CA SER A 233 -10.99 25.06 22.00
C SER A 233 -10.36 25.20 23.39
N ASP A 234 -10.44 26.41 23.93
CA ASP A 234 -10.12 26.73 25.34
C ASP A 234 -11.40 27.03 26.17
N ASN A 235 -12.55 26.53 25.72
CA ASN A 235 -13.90 26.80 26.25
C ASN A 235 -14.41 28.25 26.02
N LYS A 236 -13.59 29.15 25.51
CA LYS A 236 -13.99 30.56 25.20
C LYS A 236 -13.85 30.93 23.74
N LYS A 237 -13.01 30.22 23.04
CA LYS A 237 -12.73 30.38 21.61
C LYS A 237 -12.50 29.01 20.99
N ILE A 238 -12.93 28.85 19.73
CA ILE A 238 -12.53 27.71 18.89
C ILE A 238 -11.53 28.22 17.85
N ILE A 239 -10.38 27.55 17.75
CA ILE A 239 -9.44 27.78 16.66
C ILE A 239 -9.51 26.63 15.68
N PHE A 240 -9.41 26.91 14.39
CA PHE A 240 -9.45 25.86 13.33
C PHE A 240 -8.67 26.26 12.09
N GLN A 241 -8.33 25.27 11.30
CA GLN A 241 -7.72 25.42 9.97
C GLN A 241 -8.75 25.39 8.88
N LYS A 242 -8.61 26.29 7.86
CA LYS A 242 -9.33 26.24 6.60
C LYS A 242 -8.46 26.80 5.48
N SER A 243 -8.36 26.11 4.34
CA SER A 243 -7.60 26.57 3.15
C SER A 243 -6.20 27.10 3.45
N GLY A 244 -5.42 26.39 4.31
CA GLY A 244 -4.07 26.77 4.69
C GLY A 244 -3.98 28.08 5.50
N SER A 245 -5.03 28.44 6.26
CA SER A 245 -5.06 29.59 7.15
C SER A 245 -5.77 29.24 8.45
N LEU A 246 -5.47 29.99 9.53
CA LEU A 246 -6.09 29.80 10.84
C LEU A 246 -7.23 30.78 11.05
N PHE A 247 -8.28 30.31 11.70
CA PHE A 247 -9.48 31.09 12.00
C PHE A 247 -9.87 30.90 13.46
N ILE A 248 -10.45 31.94 14.07
CA ILE A 248 -11.07 31.89 15.39
C ILE A 248 -12.59 32.03 15.21
N PHE A 249 -13.34 31.13 15.85
CA PHE A 249 -14.76 31.24 16.05
C PHE A 249 -15.04 31.65 17.51
N GLN A 250 -15.78 32.73 17.69
CA GLN A 250 -16.16 33.25 19.01
C GLN A 250 -17.46 34.02 18.89
N ASN A 251 -18.46 33.72 19.73
CA ASN A 251 -19.80 34.40 19.74
C ASN A 251 -20.45 34.42 18.34
N ASP A 252 -20.48 33.27 17.67
CA ASP A 252 -20.99 33.08 16.29
C ASP A 252 -20.31 33.93 15.20
N ILE A 253 -19.15 34.52 15.52
CA ILE A 253 -18.33 35.30 14.57
C ILE A 253 -17.06 34.52 14.23
N VAL A 254 -16.80 34.38 12.92
CA VAL A 254 -15.56 33.79 12.42
C VAL A 254 -14.59 34.91 12.00
N LYS A 255 -13.37 34.88 12.51
CA LYS A 255 -12.31 35.82 12.17
C LYS A 255 -11.05 35.08 11.74
N LYS A 256 -10.51 35.44 10.57
CA LYS A 256 -9.20 34.95 10.13
C LYS A 256 -8.09 35.55 10.98
N LEU A 257 -7.13 34.74 11.39
CA LEU A 257 -5.89 35.21 12.01
C LEU A 257 -4.89 35.62 10.92
N GLU A 258 -4.48 36.90 10.96
CA GLU A 258 -3.43 37.38 10.08
C GLU A 258 -2.05 37.10 10.73
N ILE A 259 -1.47 35.98 10.34
CA ILE A 259 -0.15 35.53 10.80
C ILE A 259 0.80 35.62 9.61
N ASN A 260 1.79 36.50 9.70
CA ASN A 260 2.83 36.65 8.69
C ASN A 260 4.09 35.93 9.18
N ILE A 261 4.45 34.83 8.54
CA ILE A 261 5.69 34.12 8.75
C ILE A 261 6.65 34.52 7.63
N ASN A 262 7.65 35.29 7.98
CA ASN A 262 8.65 35.80 7.03
C ASN A 262 10.03 35.16 7.29
N ILE A 263 10.07 33.82 7.16
CA ILE A 263 11.31 33.03 7.32
C ILE A 263 11.50 32.18 6.05
N PRO A 264 12.73 32.13 5.51
CA PRO A 264 13.05 31.28 4.40
C PRO A 264 12.78 29.80 4.73
N SER A 265 12.07 29.08 3.86
CA SER A 265 11.93 27.63 3.98
C SER A 265 13.02 26.95 3.16
N VAL A 266 13.85 26.15 3.80
CA VAL A 266 14.89 25.34 3.13
C VAL A 266 14.28 24.21 2.30
N ASN A 267 13.01 23.88 2.52
CA ASN A 267 12.33 22.76 1.84
C ASN A 267 11.98 23.08 0.37
N ILE A 268 11.90 24.37 0.03
CA ILE A 268 11.62 24.82 -1.35
C ILE A 268 12.88 25.18 -2.13
N GLU A 269 14.07 25.10 -1.52
CA GLU A 269 15.33 25.35 -2.22
C GLU A 269 15.65 24.28 -3.25
N ASN A 270 16.27 24.73 -4.35
CA ASN A 270 16.78 23.83 -5.36
C ASN A 270 17.92 22.98 -4.79
N ARG A 271 17.90 21.68 -5.06
CA ARG A 271 18.92 20.75 -4.58
C ARG A 271 19.31 19.73 -5.64
N ILE A 272 20.54 19.24 -5.52
CA ILE A 272 21.08 18.22 -6.43
C ILE A 272 20.90 16.85 -5.77
N VAL A 273 20.41 15.87 -6.55
CA VAL A 273 20.27 14.47 -6.16
C VAL A 273 20.83 13.54 -7.23
N ARG A 274 21.13 12.30 -6.88
CA ARG A 274 21.53 11.27 -7.84
C ARG A 274 20.34 10.85 -8.69
N ALA A 275 20.53 10.81 -10.01
CA ALA A 275 19.50 10.38 -10.94
C ALA A 275 19.07 8.91 -10.72
N THR A 276 20.00 8.04 -10.30
CA THR A 276 19.74 6.62 -10.07
C THR A 276 18.72 6.33 -8.97
N ASP A 277 18.54 7.24 -8.01
CA ASP A 277 17.62 7.07 -6.88
C ASP A 277 16.13 7.20 -7.32
N TYR A 278 15.90 7.78 -8.52
CA TYR A 278 14.58 8.08 -9.06
C TYR A 278 14.40 7.59 -10.51
N LEU A 279 15.13 6.54 -10.89
CA LEU A 279 15.12 6.00 -12.24
C LEU A 279 13.76 5.36 -12.57
N THR A 280 13.14 5.81 -13.66
CA THR A 280 11.85 5.29 -14.13
C THR A 280 11.93 4.58 -15.48
N ASP A 281 12.81 5.01 -16.39
CA ASP A 281 13.03 4.35 -17.67
C ASP A 281 14.51 4.44 -18.10
N TYR A 282 14.97 3.49 -18.90
CA TYR A 282 16.33 3.48 -19.44
C TYR A 282 16.41 2.70 -20.75
N LYS A 283 17.24 3.18 -21.65
CA LYS A 283 17.48 2.59 -22.99
C LYS A 283 18.93 2.72 -23.39
N ILE A 284 19.39 1.86 -24.32
CA ILE A 284 20.65 2.02 -25.04
C ILE A 284 20.38 2.23 -26.53
N ASN A 285 21.27 2.94 -27.18
CA ASN A 285 21.16 3.22 -28.62
C ASN A 285 21.53 2.00 -29.50
N TYR A 286 21.40 2.16 -30.80
CA TYR A 286 21.68 1.10 -31.79
C TYR A 286 23.06 0.46 -31.63
N THR A 287 24.10 1.25 -31.36
CA THR A 287 25.50 0.76 -31.26
C THR A 287 25.85 0.30 -29.84
N GLY A 288 25.02 0.54 -28.80
CA GLY A 288 25.34 0.25 -27.42
C GLY A 288 26.34 1.25 -26.79
N THR A 289 26.55 2.41 -27.41
CA THR A 289 27.53 3.41 -26.94
C THR A 289 26.91 4.57 -26.14
N LEU A 290 25.59 4.75 -26.25
CA LEU A 290 24.82 5.79 -25.53
C LEU A 290 23.81 5.14 -24.59
N LEU A 291 23.66 5.73 -23.40
CA LEU A 291 22.67 5.42 -22.41
C LEU A 291 21.70 6.59 -22.27
N GLY A 292 20.41 6.33 -22.40
CA GLY A 292 19.32 7.24 -22.11
C GLY A 292 18.60 6.84 -20.83
N LEU A 293 18.21 7.81 -20.01
CA LEU A 293 17.57 7.60 -18.72
C LEU A 293 16.45 8.63 -18.49
N ILE A 294 15.39 8.20 -17.85
CA ILE A 294 14.41 9.12 -17.25
C ILE A 294 14.52 9.03 -15.72
N SER A 295 14.69 10.18 -15.09
CA SER A 295 14.74 10.31 -13.64
C SER A 295 14.03 11.59 -13.21
N ARG A 296 13.08 11.47 -12.28
CA ARG A 296 12.22 12.61 -11.80
C ARG A 296 11.67 13.46 -12.96
N GLY A 297 11.24 12.82 -14.03
CA GLY A 297 10.72 13.50 -15.20
C GLY A 297 11.75 14.28 -16.02
N GLN A 298 13.04 14.17 -15.70
CA GLN A 298 14.13 14.72 -16.53
C GLN A 298 14.73 13.62 -17.40
N ALA A 299 14.97 13.92 -18.67
CA ALA A 299 15.61 13.01 -19.60
C ALA A 299 17.12 13.29 -19.68
N LEU A 300 17.91 12.26 -19.36
CA LEU A 300 19.36 12.29 -19.41
C LEU A 300 19.86 11.37 -20.49
N PHE A 301 20.88 11.76 -21.22
CA PHE A 301 21.60 10.85 -22.08
C PHE A 301 23.10 11.16 -22.06
N THR A 302 23.92 10.11 -22.23
CA THR A 302 25.34 10.16 -22.05
C THR A 302 26.03 8.99 -22.72
N GLY A 303 27.32 9.06 -22.94
CA GLY A 303 28.11 7.88 -23.31
C GLY A 303 28.00 6.81 -22.21
N ILE A 304 27.89 5.54 -22.61
CA ILE A 304 27.66 4.46 -21.64
C ILE A 304 28.82 4.33 -20.64
N LYS A 305 30.07 4.47 -21.08
CA LYS A 305 31.28 4.35 -20.25
C LYS A 305 31.63 5.69 -19.58
N ASN A 306 31.67 6.76 -20.36
CA ASN A 306 32.11 8.08 -19.93
C ASN A 306 31.48 9.18 -20.81
N GLY A 307 31.94 10.41 -20.63
CA GLY A 307 31.52 11.56 -21.43
C GLY A 307 30.56 12.51 -20.72
N PRO A 308 30.16 13.59 -21.37
CA PRO A 308 29.29 14.59 -20.80
C PRO A 308 27.87 14.02 -20.60
N VAL A 309 27.23 14.46 -19.53
CA VAL A 309 25.81 14.18 -19.28
C VAL A 309 24.97 15.29 -19.88
N MET A 310 24.17 14.92 -20.87
CA MET A 310 23.21 15.81 -21.50
C MET A 310 21.86 15.69 -20.76
N ASN A 311 21.34 16.81 -20.28
CA ASN A 311 20.06 16.85 -19.57
C ASN A 311 19.06 17.72 -20.34
N ILE A 312 17.89 17.17 -20.63
CA ILE A 312 16.72 17.90 -21.10
C ILE A 312 15.88 18.22 -19.87
N ASN A 313 16.08 19.40 -19.30
CA ASN A 313 15.48 19.88 -18.06
C ASN A 313 13.99 20.24 -18.20
N LYS A 314 13.25 19.57 -19.08
CA LYS A 314 11.79 19.67 -19.10
C LYS A 314 11.25 18.61 -18.16
N LEU A 315 10.59 19.05 -17.11
CA LEU A 315 9.88 18.12 -16.22
C LEU A 315 8.80 17.39 -17.01
N LYS A 316 8.47 16.16 -16.53
CA LYS A 316 7.42 15.30 -17.08
C LYS A 316 7.78 14.49 -18.33
N ASN A 317 9.04 14.29 -18.59
CA ASN A 317 9.45 13.22 -19.50
C ASN A 317 9.19 11.86 -18.81
N GLN A 318 8.50 10.95 -19.49
CA GLN A 318 8.12 9.65 -18.91
C GLN A 318 8.78 8.48 -19.61
N ILE A 319 8.97 8.57 -20.93
CA ILE A 319 9.52 7.49 -21.76
C ILE A 319 10.61 8.06 -22.63
N ILE A 320 11.71 7.33 -22.75
CA ILE A 320 12.80 7.61 -23.68
C ILE A 320 12.98 6.42 -24.64
N GLU A 321 13.21 6.69 -25.92
CA GLU A 321 13.51 5.66 -26.91
C GLU A 321 14.59 6.20 -27.88
N PHE A 322 15.49 5.34 -28.36
CA PHE A 322 16.46 5.67 -29.40
C PHE A 322 15.99 5.17 -30.74
N MET A 323 16.18 6.00 -31.75
CA MET A 323 16.09 5.60 -33.15
C MET A 323 17.45 5.05 -33.65
N ASN A 324 17.42 4.24 -34.70
CA ASN A 324 18.66 3.67 -35.24
C ASN A 324 19.67 4.72 -35.81
N ASN A 325 19.18 5.90 -36.17
CA ASN A 325 19.99 7.06 -36.55
C ASN A 325 20.53 7.86 -35.34
N ASN A 326 20.39 7.35 -34.10
CA ASN A 326 20.72 7.98 -32.82
C ASN A 326 19.86 9.19 -32.42
N ASP A 327 18.80 9.52 -33.17
CA ASP A 327 17.82 10.48 -32.67
C ASP A 327 17.11 9.93 -31.45
N ILE A 328 16.66 10.83 -30.57
CA ILE A 328 16.07 10.49 -29.26
C ILE A 328 14.60 10.92 -29.25
N ILE A 329 13.72 9.98 -28.95
CA ILE A 329 12.32 10.22 -28.79
C ILE A 329 12.01 10.28 -27.31
N ILE A 330 11.26 11.31 -26.89
CA ILE A 330 10.84 11.50 -25.51
C ILE A 330 9.35 11.78 -25.49
N TYR A 331 8.62 11.02 -24.69
CA TYR A 331 7.24 11.36 -24.34
C TYR A 331 7.22 12.33 -23.16
N ASN A 332 6.66 13.52 -23.39
CA ASN A 332 6.47 14.58 -22.41
C ASN A 332 5.00 14.77 -22.12
N TYR A 333 4.62 14.52 -20.89
CA TYR A 333 3.23 14.61 -20.41
C TYR A 333 3.06 15.83 -19.52
N ASN A 334 2.23 16.81 -19.90
CA ASN A 334 2.04 18.05 -19.14
C ASN A 334 0.60 18.59 -19.19
N GLU A 335 0.34 19.59 -18.31
CA GLU A 335 -0.99 20.19 -18.14
C GLU A 335 -1.58 20.81 -19.43
N GLU A 336 -0.71 21.33 -20.30
CA GLU A 336 -1.13 22.04 -21.50
C GLU A 336 -1.38 21.07 -22.67
N ASN A 337 -0.38 20.23 -22.99
CA ASN A 337 -0.48 19.26 -24.10
C ASN A 337 0.52 18.12 -23.92
N ASN A 338 0.09 16.90 -24.18
CA ASN A 338 0.97 15.73 -24.22
C ASN A 338 1.71 15.73 -25.56
N LYS A 339 3.05 15.61 -25.52
CA LYS A 339 3.89 15.70 -26.72
C LYS A 339 4.87 14.57 -26.84
N ILE A 340 5.06 14.10 -28.05
CA ILE A 340 6.18 13.25 -28.44
C ILE A 340 7.21 14.18 -29.05
N LEU A 341 8.41 14.22 -28.45
CA LEU A 341 9.48 15.14 -28.81
C LEU A 341 10.61 14.35 -29.46
N LEU A 342 11.09 14.83 -30.62
CA LEU A 342 12.20 14.25 -31.35
C LEU A 342 13.44 15.17 -31.26
N TYR A 343 14.48 14.69 -30.61
CA TYR A 343 15.74 15.38 -30.39
C TYR A 343 16.89 14.70 -31.18
N SER A 344 17.85 15.49 -31.62
CA SER A 344 19.18 14.98 -31.96
C SER A 344 20.05 14.84 -30.71
N VAL A 345 21.18 14.11 -30.82
CA VAL A 345 22.15 13.86 -29.75
C VAL A 345 22.73 15.15 -29.16
N ASP A 346 22.80 16.23 -29.93
CA ASP A 346 23.26 17.55 -29.47
C ASP A 346 22.19 18.39 -28.75
N LYS A 347 21.02 17.80 -28.39
CA LYS A 347 19.85 18.41 -27.79
C LYS A 347 19.04 19.35 -28.69
N THR A 348 19.22 19.35 -29.98
CA THR A 348 18.38 20.14 -30.86
C THR A 348 17.04 19.49 -31.05
N LEU A 349 15.95 20.19 -30.71
CA LEU A 349 14.60 19.72 -30.98
C LEU A 349 14.32 19.76 -32.46
N LYS A 350 14.18 18.60 -33.12
CA LYS A 350 13.92 18.48 -34.57
C LYS A 350 12.45 18.61 -34.88
N LYS A 351 11.59 17.90 -34.16
CA LYS A 351 10.12 17.86 -34.33
C LYS A 351 9.42 17.64 -33.00
N PHE A 352 8.13 17.97 -32.97
CA PHE A 352 7.23 17.52 -31.92
C PHE A 352 5.89 17.11 -32.53
N PHE A 353 5.16 16.24 -31.84
CA PHE A 353 3.85 15.75 -32.22
C PHE A 353 2.94 15.82 -31.00
N ASP A 354 1.77 16.42 -31.16
CA ASP A 354 0.75 16.45 -30.13
C ASP A 354 0.06 15.08 -30.03
N PHE A 355 -0.21 14.60 -28.82
CA PHE A 355 -0.89 13.33 -28.58
C PHE A 355 -2.03 13.50 -27.59
N GLU A 356 -3.27 13.51 -28.10
CA GLU A 356 -4.49 13.80 -27.32
C GLU A 356 -5.21 12.53 -26.83
N ASN A 357 -4.72 11.32 -27.18
CA ASN A 357 -5.38 10.06 -26.90
C ASN A 357 -4.89 9.43 -25.59
N GLY A 358 -5.06 10.12 -24.46
CA GLY A 358 -4.73 9.59 -23.14
C GLY A 358 -3.23 9.65 -22.80
N ILE A 359 -2.79 8.72 -21.95
CA ILE A 359 -1.42 8.64 -21.42
C ILE A 359 -0.69 7.49 -22.10
N ILE A 360 0.48 7.76 -22.67
CA ILE A 360 1.33 6.75 -23.32
C ILE A 360 2.01 5.89 -22.23
N PHE A 361 1.93 4.57 -22.36
CA PHE A 361 2.61 3.61 -21.50
C PHE A 361 3.84 2.98 -22.16
N SER A 362 3.81 2.85 -23.48
CA SER A 362 4.91 2.25 -24.22
C SER A 362 5.09 2.90 -25.58
N MET A 363 6.35 3.01 -26.01
CA MET A 363 6.74 3.47 -27.36
C MET A 363 7.86 2.59 -27.90
N LYS A 364 7.86 2.36 -29.20
CA LYS A 364 8.91 1.63 -29.89
C LYS A 364 9.14 2.20 -31.29
N ALA A 365 10.34 2.67 -31.54
CA ALA A 365 10.73 3.13 -32.89
C ALA A 365 10.93 1.94 -33.85
N SER A 366 10.53 2.12 -35.12
CA SER A 366 10.81 1.16 -36.14
C SER A 366 12.31 1.17 -36.50
N PRO A 367 12.92 0.03 -36.93
CA PRO A 367 14.33 -0.03 -37.33
C PRO A 367 14.74 0.95 -38.42
N ASP A 368 13.87 1.28 -39.38
CA ASP A 368 14.12 2.27 -40.43
C ASP A 368 13.97 3.73 -39.95
N SER A 369 13.61 3.94 -38.66
CA SER A 369 13.45 5.25 -38.06
C SER A 369 12.31 6.11 -38.66
N LYS A 370 11.31 5.52 -39.30
CA LYS A 370 10.19 6.25 -39.90
C LYS A 370 8.92 6.24 -39.08
N TYR A 371 8.76 5.21 -38.21
CA TYR A 371 7.53 5.01 -37.47
C TYR A 371 7.77 4.84 -35.96
N ILE A 372 6.78 5.15 -35.14
CA ILE A 372 6.73 4.86 -33.72
C ILE A 372 5.44 4.13 -33.42
N ALA A 373 5.53 2.91 -32.87
CA ALA A 373 4.39 2.23 -32.27
C ALA A 373 4.14 2.80 -30.86
N ILE A 374 2.88 3.02 -30.50
CA ILE A 374 2.47 3.70 -29.25
C ILE A 374 1.30 2.95 -28.62
N GLY A 375 1.47 2.47 -27.38
CA GLY A 375 0.39 1.94 -26.54
C GLY A 375 0.00 2.91 -25.45
N ASN A 376 -1.29 3.06 -25.18
CA ASN A 376 -1.83 4.04 -24.21
C ASN A 376 -2.68 3.39 -23.08
N ASN A 377 -3.07 4.22 -22.11
CA ASN A 377 -3.92 3.81 -20.98
C ASN A 377 -5.40 3.52 -21.36
N ARG A 378 -5.82 3.85 -22.57
CA ARG A 378 -7.16 3.58 -23.11
C ARG A 378 -7.21 2.29 -23.90
N PHE A 379 -6.17 1.45 -23.78
CA PHE A 379 -6.06 0.13 -24.44
C PHE A 379 -5.96 0.18 -25.96
N GLU A 380 -5.47 1.31 -26.50
CA GLU A 380 -5.31 1.56 -27.91
C GLU A 380 -3.86 1.42 -28.35
N LEU A 381 -3.67 0.91 -29.57
CA LEU A 381 -2.38 0.85 -30.27
C LEU A 381 -2.40 1.80 -31.47
N PHE A 382 -1.40 2.69 -31.53
CA PHE A 382 -1.22 3.65 -32.62
C PHE A 382 0.12 3.46 -33.33
N ILE A 383 0.21 3.94 -34.56
CA ILE A 383 1.46 4.16 -35.30
C ILE A 383 1.53 5.64 -35.67
N LEU A 384 2.60 6.30 -35.22
CA LEU A 384 2.98 7.65 -35.62
C LEU A 384 3.98 7.55 -36.80
N ASN A 385 3.67 8.20 -37.94
CA ASN A 385 4.64 8.42 -39.01
C ASN A 385 5.41 9.72 -38.73
N ILE A 386 6.73 9.62 -38.58
CA ILE A 386 7.60 10.74 -38.17
C ILE A 386 7.75 11.78 -39.27
N GLU A 387 7.66 11.37 -40.55
CA GLU A 387 7.84 12.28 -41.69
C GLU A 387 6.67 13.26 -41.82
N ASN A 388 5.45 12.76 -41.87
CA ASN A 388 4.23 13.54 -42.07
C ASN A 388 3.44 13.87 -40.80
N GLY A 389 3.79 13.27 -39.66
CA GLY A 389 3.14 13.54 -38.37
C GLY A 389 1.79 12.84 -38.15
N ASN A 390 1.36 11.98 -39.07
CA ASN A 390 0.08 11.26 -38.95
C ASN A 390 0.16 10.21 -37.85
N ILE A 391 -0.85 10.22 -36.95
CA ILE A 391 -1.04 9.23 -35.87
C ILE A 391 -2.28 8.42 -36.22
N ASN A 392 -2.09 7.14 -36.55
CA ASN A 392 -3.18 6.25 -36.94
C ASN A 392 -3.43 5.19 -35.86
N LYS A 393 -4.67 5.04 -35.41
CA LYS A 393 -5.08 3.94 -34.53
C LYS A 393 -5.08 2.63 -35.34
N ILE A 394 -4.37 1.63 -34.85
CA ILE A 394 -4.20 0.32 -35.48
C ILE A 394 -5.13 -0.70 -34.85
N ASP A 395 -5.17 -0.72 -33.52
CA ASP A 395 -6.03 -1.66 -32.79
C ASP A 395 -6.49 -1.07 -31.46
N GLU A 396 -7.45 -1.74 -30.85
CA GLU A 396 -8.01 -1.39 -29.55
C GLU A 396 -8.48 -2.68 -28.87
N SER A 397 -8.11 -2.89 -27.61
CA SER A 397 -8.61 -4.00 -26.78
C SER A 397 -9.71 -3.48 -25.84
N GLU A 398 -10.70 -4.33 -25.54
CA GLU A 398 -11.69 -4.02 -24.51
C GLU A 398 -11.23 -4.44 -23.09
N SER A 399 -10.11 -5.17 -22.99
CA SER A 399 -9.72 -5.89 -21.78
C SER A 399 -8.48 -5.33 -21.10
N GLY A 400 -7.49 -4.85 -21.85
CA GLY A 400 -6.22 -4.42 -21.26
C GLY A 400 -5.30 -3.65 -22.20
N THR A 401 -4.21 -3.10 -21.66
CA THR A 401 -3.25 -2.29 -22.42
C THR A 401 -2.48 -3.11 -23.42
N ILE A 402 -2.36 -2.58 -24.66
CA ILE A 402 -1.47 -3.10 -25.70
C ILE A 402 -0.14 -2.37 -25.54
N ASP A 403 0.78 -2.91 -24.74
CA ASP A 403 2.05 -2.27 -24.36
C ASP A 403 3.29 -3.11 -24.71
N ASP A 404 3.10 -4.32 -25.24
CA ASP A 404 4.14 -5.28 -25.55
C ASP A 404 4.16 -5.56 -27.06
N PHE A 405 5.09 -4.91 -27.79
CA PHE A 405 5.15 -4.98 -29.23
C PHE A 405 6.59 -4.92 -29.78
N SER A 406 6.77 -5.46 -31.00
CA SER A 406 8.06 -5.54 -31.67
C SER A 406 7.91 -5.35 -33.18
N TRP A 407 8.83 -4.60 -33.78
CA TRP A 407 8.97 -4.44 -35.22
C TRP A 407 9.80 -5.57 -35.83
N SER A 408 9.46 -5.98 -37.07
CA SER A 408 10.40 -6.73 -37.94
C SER A 408 11.62 -5.84 -38.29
N ASN A 409 12.76 -6.46 -38.56
CA ASN A 409 14.00 -5.72 -38.86
C ASN A 409 13.89 -4.87 -40.14
N ASP A 410 13.03 -5.27 -41.09
CA ASP A 410 12.71 -4.51 -42.30
C ASP A 410 11.64 -3.42 -42.09
N SER A 411 11.09 -3.28 -40.88
CA SER A 411 10.07 -2.30 -40.53
C SER A 411 8.70 -2.45 -41.20
N ILE A 412 8.40 -3.62 -41.75
CA ILE A 412 7.15 -3.90 -42.49
C ILE A 412 6.06 -4.40 -41.54
N LEU A 413 6.44 -5.24 -40.59
CA LEU A 413 5.51 -5.88 -39.66
C LEU A 413 5.67 -5.33 -38.24
N LEU A 414 4.53 -5.20 -37.55
CA LEU A 414 4.45 -4.91 -36.12
C LEU A 414 3.72 -6.09 -35.43
N ALA A 415 4.44 -6.88 -34.63
CA ALA A 415 3.84 -7.91 -33.79
C ALA A 415 3.53 -7.32 -32.40
N TYR A 416 2.39 -7.67 -31.80
CA TYR A 416 1.96 -7.18 -30.49
C TYR A 416 1.15 -8.21 -29.74
N SER A 417 1.22 -8.16 -28.40
CA SER A 417 0.36 -8.91 -27.50
C SER A 417 -0.98 -8.19 -27.39
N TYR A 418 -2.08 -8.92 -27.70
CA TYR A 418 -3.44 -8.40 -27.67
C TYR A 418 -4.20 -9.01 -26.48
N PRO A 419 -4.56 -8.24 -25.44
CA PRO A 419 -5.34 -8.73 -24.32
C PRO A 419 -6.76 -9.10 -24.75
N GLU A 420 -7.15 -10.37 -24.55
CA GLU A 420 -8.49 -10.90 -24.84
C GLU A 420 -9.40 -10.81 -23.62
N SER A 421 -8.83 -11.07 -22.44
CA SER A 421 -9.48 -10.90 -21.16
C SER A 421 -8.42 -10.52 -20.11
N GLU A 422 -8.73 -9.56 -19.24
CA GLU A 422 -7.89 -9.23 -18.09
C GLU A 422 -8.77 -9.31 -16.84
N TYR A 423 -8.35 -10.12 -15.87
CA TYR A 423 -8.94 -10.12 -14.54
C TYR A 423 -8.05 -9.29 -13.63
N TYR A 424 -8.60 -8.31 -12.94
CA TYR A 424 -7.85 -7.45 -12.03
C TYR A 424 -7.02 -8.26 -11.03
N GLY A 425 -5.69 -8.18 -11.21
CA GLY A 425 -4.72 -8.89 -10.38
C GLY A 425 -4.52 -10.38 -10.72
N TYR A 426 -5.21 -10.92 -11.70
CA TYR A 426 -5.02 -12.30 -12.20
C TYR A 426 -4.79 -12.30 -13.71
N ASN A 427 -4.02 -13.28 -14.17
CA ASN A 427 -3.73 -13.42 -15.58
C ASN A 427 -5.01 -13.73 -16.36
N GLY A 428 -5.37 -12.83 -17.27
CA GLY A 428 -6.38 -13.08 -18.29
C GLY A 428 -5.85 -13.98 -19.41
N SER A 429 -6.37 -13.80 -20.62
CA SER A 429 -5.82 -14.37 -21.84
C SER A 429 -5.34 -13.28 -22.77
N SER A 430 -4.29 -13.56 -23.53
CA SER A 430 -3.80 -12.70 -24.61
C SER A 430 -3.33 -13.51 -25.78
N SER A 431 -3.49 -12.97 -27.00
CA SER A 431 -2.98 -13.55 -28.24
C SER A 431 -1.93 -12.65 -28.87
N ILE A 432 -1.11 -13.18 -29.75
CA ILE A 432 -0.21 -12.38 -30.57
C ILE A 432 -0.87 -12.09 -31.92
N LYS A 433 -0.87 -10.80 -32.27
CA LYS A 433 -1.31 -10.31 -33.58
C LYS A 433 -0.16 -9.65 -34.30
N ILE A 434 -0.23 -9.64 -35.65
CA ILE A 434 0.72 -8.97 -36.53
C ILE A 434 -0.04 -7.97 -37.40
N PHE A 435 0.42 -6.73 -37.41
CA PHE A 435 -0.03 -5.70 -38.33
C PHE A 435 0.99 -5.54 -39.48
N ASP A 436 0.53 -5.63 -40.72
CA ASP A 436 1.31 -5.41 -41.93
C ASP A 436 1.08 -3.97 -42.45
N LEU A 437 2.11 -3.16 -42.40
CA LEU A 437 2.09 -1.76 -42.87
C LEU A 437 1.86 -1.60 -44.37
N LYS A 438 2.28 -2.57 -45.16
CA LYS A 438 2.13 -2.50 -46.63
C LYS A 438 0.68 -2.75 -47.07
N THR A 439 0.08 -3.74 -46.46
CA THR A 439 -1.30 -4.16 -46.81
C THR A 439 -2.35 -3.51 -45.94
N ASN A 440 -1.95 -2.90 -44.85
CA ASN A 440 -2.82 -2.34 -43.79
C ASN A 440 -3.77 -3.39 -43.20
N LYS A 441 -3.30 -4.62 -43.04
CA LYS A 441 -4.08 -5.77 -42.52
C LYS A 441 -3.53 -6.25 -41.19
N LYS A 442 -4.43 -6.83 -40.40
CA LYS A 442 -4.10 -7.55 -39.16
C LYS A 442 -4.22 -9.04 -39.36
N TYR A 443 -3.31 -9.78 -38.78
CA TYR A 443 -3.26 -11.26 -38.82
C TYR A 443 -3.13 -11.78 -37.40
N ASP A 444 -3.82 -12.88 -37.08
CA ASP A 444 -3.66 -13.60 -35.83
C ASP A 444 -2.44 -14.54 -35.93
N ALA A 445 -1.46 -14.37 -35.04
CA ALA A 445 -0.30 -15.26 -34.96
C ALA A 445 -0.50 -16.40 -33.97
N THR A 446 -1.37 -16.21 -32.97
CA THR A 446 -1.75 -17.25 -32.00
C THR A 446 -3.25 -17.26 -31.75
N THR A 447 -3.77 -18.39 -31.23
CA THR A 447 -5.18 -18.52 -30.88
C THR A 447 -5.43 -17.98 -29.46
N PRO A 448 -6.61 -17.34 -29.20
CA PRO A 448 -7.04 -17.00 -27.86
C PRO A 448 -7.08 -18.20 -26.90
N GLY A 449 -6.95 -17.96 -25.59
CA GLY A 449 -7.14 -18.98 -24.55
C GLY A 449 -5.89 -19.30 -23.73
N ALA A 450 -4.73 -18.78 -24.12
CA ALA A 450 -3.51 -18.77 -23.30
C ALA A 450 -3.10 -17.32 -23.00
N ILE A 451 -1.99 -17.14 -22.30
CA ILE A 451 -1.36 -15.82 -22.14
C ILE A 451 -0.11 -15.82 -22.99
N ASP A 452 -0.20 -15.20 -24.17
CA ASP A 452 0.89 -15.04 -25.11
C ASP A 452 1.42 -13.60 -25.02
N PHE A 453 2.74 -13.44 -24.83
CA PHE A 453 3.37 -12.15 -24.58
C PHE A 453 4.82 -12.12 -25.08
N LYS A 454 5.46 -10.93 -25.08
CA LYS A 454 6.83 -10.71 -25.54
C LYS A 454 7.09 -11.20 -26.97
N PRO A 455 6.27 -10.78 -27.95
CA PRO A 455 6.60 -11.09 -29.33
C PRO A 455 7.90 -10.39 -29.74
N VAL A 456 8.79 -11.11 -30.47
CA VAL A 456 10.04 -10.56 -31.01
C VAL A 456 10.44 -11.30 -32.28
N PHE A 457 10.76 -10.59 -33.33
CA PHE A 457 11.23 -11.20 -34.58
C PHE A 457 12.70 -11.69 -34.45
N SER A 458 13.01 -12.82 -35.11
CA SER A 458 14.40 -13.27 -35.25
C SER A 458 15.23 -12.25 -36.01
N ASN A 459 16.56 -12.34 -35.90
CA ASN A 459 17.46 -11.36 -36.54
C ASN A 459 17.34 -11.33 -38.07
N ASP A 460 16.84 -12.38 -38.70
CA ASP A 460 16.63 -12.53 -40.16
C ASP A 460 15.15 -12.40 -40.57
N ASP A 461 14.27 -12.07 -39.63
CA ASP A 461 12.83 -12.00 -39.84
C ASP A 461 12.19 -13.30 -40.35
N ASN A 462 12.81 -14.44 -40.15
CA ASN A 462 12.26 -15.72 -40.57
C ASN A 462 11.24 -16.26 -39.55
N TYR A 463 11.44 -15.92 -38.26
CA TYR A 463 10.59 -16.39 -37.16
C TYR A 463 10.09 -15.23 -36.31
N LEU A 464 8.90 -15.42 -35.76
CA LEU A 464 8.38 -14.66 -34.62
C LEU A 464 8.52 -15.53 -33.37
N PHE A 465 9.31 -15.09 -32.39
CA PHE A 465 9.40 -15.69 -31.08
C PHE A 465 8.41 -15.03 -30.11
N TYR A 466 7.90 -15.78 -29.17
CA TYR A 466 7.06 -15.25 -28.09
C TYR A 466 7.09 -16.17 -26.87
N LEU A 467 6.65 -15.66 -25.72
CA LEU A 467 6.47 -16.42 -24.49
C LEU A 467 4.98 -16.77 -24.33
N SER A 468 4.70 -17.98 -23.84
CA SER A 468 3.33 -18.41 -23.61
C SER A 468 3.17 -19.21 -22.33
N LYS A 469 2.10 -18.91 -21.58
CA LYS A 469 1.67 -19.64 -20.38
C LYS A 469 0.67 -20.73 -20.74
N ARG A 470 1.10 -21.75 -21.49
CA ARG A 470 0.25 -22.87 -21.89
C ARG A 470 0.80 -24.25 -21.53
N SER A 471 1.92 -24.29 -20.78
CA SER A 471 2.52 -25.57 -20.35
C SER A 471 1.95 -25.99 -19.00
N LEU A 472 0.85 -26.69 -19.02
CA LEU A 472 0.08 -27.07 -17.84
C LEU A 472 0.59 -28.39 -17.27
N ASP A 473 1.47 -28.31 -16.27
CA ASP A 473 1.98 -29.46 -15.50
C ASP A 473 1.70 -29.17 -14.01
N PRO A 474 0.58 -29.67 -13.46
CA PRO A 474 0.13 -29.33 -12.14
C PRO A 474 0.97 -29.99 -11.04
N VAL A 475 1.29 -29.22 -10.00
CA VAL A 475 1.98 -29.70 -8.80
C VAL A 475 0.98 -29.82 -7.65
N ALA A 476 1.00 -30.95 -6.95
CA ALA A 476 0.17 -31.19 -5.78
C ALA A 476 0.63 -30.32 -4.60
N ASP A 477 -0.31 -29.64 -3.96
CA ASP A 477 -0.07 -28.95 -2.68
C ASP A 477 0.14 -29.99 -1.57
N GLN A 478 1.05 -29.72 -0.64
CA GLN A 478 1.38 -30.66 0.44
C GLN A 478 0.55 -30.44 1.71
N LEU A 479 -0.11 -29.30 1.85
CA LEU A 479 -0.89 -28.95 3.05
C LEU A 479 -2.39 -29.08 2.82
N VAL A 480 -2.86 -28.65 1.65
CA VAL A 480 -4.28 -28.65 1.29
C VAL A 480 -4.48 -29.54 0.08
N PHE A 481 -5.57 -30.27 0.01
CA PHE A 481 -5.90 -31.04 -1.21
C PHE A 481 -6.24 -30.07 -2.36
N ASN A 482 -5.19 -29.69 -3.10
CA ASN A 482 -5.27 -28.78 -4.24
C ASN A 482 -4.13 -29.02 -5.24
N LEU A 483 -4.27 -28.50 -6.45
CA LEU A 483 -3.27 -28.52 -7.50
C LEU A 483 -2.95 -27.09 -7.92
N GLY A 484 -1.68 -26.77 -8.11
CA GLY A 484 -1.20 -25.47 -8.55
C GLY A 484 -0.31 -25.57 -9.78
N TYR A 485 -0.14 -24.45 -10.49
CA TYR A 485 0.70 -24.34 -11.70
C TYR A 485 1.82 -23.30 -11.50
N PRO A 486 2.88 -23.60 -10.74
CA PRO A 486 3.92 -22.65 -10.41
C PRO A 486 4.84 -22.30 -11.60
N LYS A 487 4.93 -23.16 -12.61
CA LYS A 487 5.77 -23.02 -13.78
C LYS A 487 4.99 -23.40 -15.04
N ILE A 488 4.58 -22.40 -15.83
CA ILE A 488 3.69 -22.63 -16.99
C ILE A 488 4.15 -21.92 -18.25
N THR A 489 5.23 -21.15 -18.18
CA THR A 489 5.73 -20.37 -19.33
C THR A 489 6.79 -21.13 -20.10
N LYS A 490 6.66 -21.16 -21.42
CA LYS A 490 7.70 -21.59 -22.35
C LYS A 490 7.85 -20.59 -23.49
N PRO A 491 9.03 -20.50 -24.13
CA PRO A 491 9.21 -19.81 -25.39
C PRO A 491 8.68 -20.65 -26.57
N PHE A 492 8.18 -19.96 -27.60
CA PHE A 492 7.66 -20.53 -28.84
C PHE A 492 8.23 -19.79 -30.06
N ALA A 493 8.21 -20.45 -31.20
CA ALA A 493 8.59 -19.91 -32.48
C ALA A 493 7.50 -20.14 -33.53
N ILE A 494 7.28 -19.16 -34.42
CA ILE A 494 6.38 -19.27 -35.58
C ILE A 494 7.17 -18.84 -36.81
N PRO A 495 7.30 -19.66 -37.87
CA PRO A 495 7.85 -19.19 -39.13
C PRO A 495 6.88 -18.21 -39.79
N VAL A 496 7.36 -17.06 -40.24
CA VAL A 496 6.54 -15.96 -40.80
C VAL A 496 6.78 -15.70 -42.29
N LYS A 497 7.69 -16.48 -42.91
CA LYS A 497 7.98 -16.39 -44.35
C LYS A 497 7.77 -17.70 -45.05
N GLU A 498 7.51 -17.64 -46.35
CA GLU A 498 7.48 -18.83 -47.22
C GLU A 498 8.81 -19.57 -47.20
N ASN A 499 8.75 -20.89 -47.34
CA ASN A 499 9.91 -21.76 -47.39
C ASN A 499 10.83 -21.75 -46.16
N VAL A 500 10.31 -21.27 -45.01
CA VAL A 500 11.00 -21.36 -43.74
C VAL A 500 10.54 -22.63 -43.03
N PHE A 501 11.45 -23.54 -42.71
CA PHE A 501 11.18 -24.77 -41.98
C PHE A 501 10.97 -24.49 -40.49
N PRO A 502 10.24 -25.38 -39.76
CA PRO A 502 10.17 -25.30 -38.30
C PRO A 502 11.57 -25.29 -37.68
N LEU A 503 11.76 -24.45 -36.64
CA LEU A 503 13.09 -24.19 -36.05
C LEU A 503 13.75 -25.45 -35.46
N PHE A 504 12.93 -26.37 -34.96
CA PHE A 504 13.41 -27.63 -34.34
C PHE A 504 13.11 -28.87 -35.21
N SER A 505 12.90 -28.66 -36.51
CA SER A 505 12.74 -29.74 -37.47
C SER A 505 13.82 -30.80 -37.34
N ASP A 506 13.44 -32.06 -37.54
CA ASP A 506 14.37 -33.18 -37.60
C ASP A 506 14.94 -33.39 -39.03
N ILE A 507 14.52 -32.57 -40.00
CA ILE A 507 15.09 -32.57 -41.34
C ILE A 507 16.49 -31.98 -41.33
N PRO A 508 17.52 -32.68 -41.81
CA PRO A 508 18.89 -32.14 -41.89
C PRO A 508 18.94 -30.82 -42.69
N GLU A 509 19.74 -29.85 -42.23
CA GLU A 509 19.87 -28.52 -42.88
C GLU A 509 20.27 -28.66 -44.39
N GLU A 510 21.06 -29.66 -44.71
CA GLU A 510 21.51 -29.93 -46.08
C GLU A 510 20.36 -30.31 -47.03
N LEU A 511 19.21 -30.68 -46.49
CA LEU A 511 18.00 -31.02 -47.25
C LEU A 511 17.02 -29.84 -47.36
N HIS A 512 17.37 -28.69 -46.76
CA HIS A 512 16.59 -27.46 -46.88
C HIS A 512 16.95 -26.74 -48.20
N GLU A 513 16.26 -27.09 -49.29
CA GLU A 513 16.59 -26.62 -50.65
C GLU A 513 16.16 -25.18 -50.96
N ASN A 514 15.41 -24.53 -50.06
CA ASN A 514 14.75 -23.28 -50.38
C ASN A 514 15.29 -22.09 -49.61
N THR A 515 15.55 -21.00 -50.31
CA THR A 515 15.77 -19.67 -49.66
C THR A 515 14.43 -19.15 -49.08
N PRO A 516 14.41 -18.51 -47.90
CA PRO A 516 13.24 -17.85 -47.39
C PRO A 516 12.59 -16.91 -48.39
N GLY A 517 11.26 -17.04 -48.59
CA GLY A 517 10.46 -16.21 -49.48
C GLY A 517 9.92 -14.94 -48.83
N GLU A 518 8.80 -14.47 -49.37
CA GLU A 518 8.09 -13.32 -48.82
C GLU A 518 7.34 -13.69 -47.55
N TYR A 519 6.80 -12.69 -46.79
CA TYR A 519 5.97 -12.92 -45.63
C TYR A 519 4.69 -13.66 -46.00
N LYS A 520 4.40 -14.71 -45.25
CA LYS A 520 3.21 -15.54 -45.39
C LYS A 520 2.51 -15.61 -44.02
N LEU A 521 1.55 -14.75 -43.84
CA LEU A 521 0.89 -14.56 -42.54
C LEU A 521 -0.48 -15.26 -42.43
N ASP A 522 -0.99 -15.77 -43.53
CA ASP A 522 -2.25 -16.53 -43.52
C ASP A 522 -2.06 -17.92 -42.88
N ASN A 523 -2.90 -18.27 -41.90
CA ASN A 523 -2.92 -19.54 -41.17
C ASN A 523 -1.62 -19.89 -40.39
N ILE A 524 -0.78 -18.91 -40.05
CA ILE A 524 0.47 -19.16 -39.28
C ILE A 524 0.22 -19.68 -37.86
N VAL A 525 -0.97 -19.50 -37.32
CA VAL A 525 -1.38 -19.99 -35.98
C VAL A 525 -1.05 -21.48 -35.77
N GLN A 526 -1.19 -22.29 -36.82
CA GLN A 526 -0.93 -23.74 -36.79
C GLN A 526 0.55 -24.11 -36.85
N LEU A 527 1.43 -23.13 -37.12
CA LEU A 527 2.87 -23.32 -37.28
C LEU A 527 3.68 -23.08 -36.01
N SER A 528 2.99 -22.86 -34.91
CA SER A 528 3.65 -22.56 -33.60
C SER A 528 4.38 -23.78 -33.05
N GLU A 529 5.66 -23.63 -32.78
CA GLU A 529 6.56 -24.66 -32.29
C GLU A 529 7.14 -24.27 -30.92
N VAL A 530 7.16 -25.24 -29.98
CA VAL A 530 7.66 -25.03 -28.62
C VAL A 530 9.18 -25.24 -28.56
N PHE A 531 9.87 -24.41 -27.81
CA PHE A 531 11.30 -24.62 -27.50
C PHE A 531 11.46 -25.84 -26.58
N PRO A 532 12.51 -26.68 -26.82
CA PRO A 532 12.79 -27.86 -26.01
C PRO A 532 13.50 -27.47 -24.69
N VAL A 533 12.85 -26.62 -23.91
CA VAL A 533 13.31 -26.16 -22.57
C VAL A 533 12.26 -26.50 -21.52
N PRO A 534 12.63 -26.62 -20.21
CA PRO A 534 11.67 -26.75 -19.14
C PRO A 534 10.70 -25.56 -19.08
N ALA A 535 9.51 -25.78 -18.56
CA ALA A 535 8.61 -24.67 -18.20
C ALA A 535 9.17 -23.96 -16.97
N GLU A 536 9.25 -22.63 -17.02
CA GLU A 536 9.74 -21.76 -15.95
C GLU A 536 8.89 -20.47 -15.86
N ASP A 537 9.25 -19.53 -15.00
CA ASP A 537 8.65 -18.19 -14.98
C ASP A 537 9.45 -17.26 -15.93
N TYR A 538 9.44 -17.59 -17.25
CA TYR A 538 10.10 -16.76 -18.25
C TYR A 538 9.41 -15.41 -18.37
N ALA A 539 10.21 -14.33 -18.32
CA ALA A 539 9.74 -12.94 -18.35
C ALA A 539 10.20 -12.15 -19.58
N ASN A 540 11.28 -12.57 -20.22
CA ASN A 540 11.82 -11.89 -21.40
C ASN A 540 12.51 -12.87 -22.34
N ILE A 541 12.44 -12.58 -23.65
CA ILE A 541 13.09 -13.32 -24.72
C ILE A 541 13.70 -12.31 -25.70
N ILE A 542 15.00 -12.45 -25.99
CA ILE A 542 15.69 -11.58 -26.95
C ILE A 542 16.52 -12.45 -27.89
N PRO A 543 16.33 -12.32 -29.22
CA PRO A 543 17.14 -13.03 -30.22
C PRO A 543 18.58 -12.51 -30.23
N VAL A 544 19.51 -13.46 -30.32
CA VAL A 544 20.95 -13.23 -30.54
C VAL A 544 21.45 -14.07 -31.70
N ASN A 545 22.73 -13.97 -32.06
CA ASN A 545 23.26 -14.81 -33.09
C ASN A 545 23.19 -16.28 -32.70
N ASN A 546 22.59 -17.12 -33.55
CA ASN A 546 22.37 -18.55 -33.35
C ASN A 546 21.60 -18.98 -32.11
N GLY A 547 20.75 -18.09 -31.52
CA GLY A 547 20.01 -18.46 -30.33
C GLY A 547 19.10 -17.37 -29.80
N VAL A 548 18.62 -17.57 -28.56
CA VAL A 548 17.86 -16.58 -27.82
C VAL A 548 18.37 -16.50 -26.39
N MET A 549 18.34 -15.30 -25.81
CA MET A 549 18.52 -15.08 -24.38
C MET A 549 17.18 -15.08 -23.69
N LEU A 550 17.02 -15.86 -22.64
CA LEU A 550 15.80 -16.05 -21.87
C LEU A 550 16.05 -15.57 -20.43
N LEU A 551 15.26 -14.63 -19.95
CA LEU A 551 15.23 -14.28 -18.51
C LEU A 551 14.09 -15.01 -17.84
N HIS A 552 14.40 -15.78 -16.80
CA HIS A 552 13.40 -16.38 -15.93
C HIS A 552 13.65 -16.04 -14.47
N TYR A 553 12.56 -15.99 -13.70
CA TYR A 553 12.61 -15.72 -12.27
C TYR A 553 12.39 -17.01 -11.48
N PRO A 554 13.01 -17.18 -10.29
CA PRO A 554 12.70 -18.29 -9.41
C PRO A 554 11.26 -18.17 -8.91
N VAL A 555 10.59 -19.30 -8.73
CA VAL A 555 9.32 -19.36 -8.03
C VAL A 555 9.58 -19.10 -6.55
N GLU A 556 9.11 -17.98 -6.03
CA GLU A 556 9.23 -17.64 -4.62
C GLU A 556 7.96 -18.01 -3.85
N GLY A 557 8.13 -18.61 -2.65
CA GLY A 557 7.03 -19.05 -1.78
C GLY A 557 6.33 -17.92 -1.04
N SER A 558 6.40 -16.67 -1.48
CA SER A 558 5.73 -15.55 -0.84
C SER A 558 5.00 -14.66 -1.85
N MET A 559 3.87 -14.08 -1.42
CA MET A 559 3.11 -13.09 -2.21
C MET A 559 3.73 -11.68 -2.16
N LYS A 560 5.01 -11.58 -1.79
CA LYS A 560 5.79 -10.34 -1.61
C LYS A 560 5.72 -9.40 -2.81
N TYR A 561 5.60 -9.94 -4.02
CA TYR A 561 5.62 -9.16 -5.26
C TYR A 561 4.23 -8.95 -5.89
N TYR A 562 3.15 -9.33 -5.20
CA TYR A 562 1.85 -9.42 -5.86
C TYR A 562 1.10 -8.07 -6.01
N LEU A 563 0.91 -7.30 -4.94
CA LEU A 563 0.11 -6.05 -5.01
C LEU A 563 0.92 -4.76 -4.85
N PHE A 564 1.84 -4.73 -3.91
CA PHE A 564 2.69 -3.57 -3.63
C PHE A 564 4.13 -4.03 -3.65
N ASN A 565 4.71 -4.09 -4.85
CA ASN A 565 6.07 -4.58 -5.07
C ASN A 565 7.10 -3.70 -4.33
N ASN A 566 7.52 -4.12 -3.16
CA ASN A 566 8.51 -3.46 -2.33
C ASN A 566 9.95 -3.97 -2.57
N GLY A 567 10.16 -4.82 -3.58
CA GLY A 567 11.46 -5.37 -3.91
C GLY A 567 11.65 -5.62 -5.40
N GLU A 568 12.89 -5.56 -5.88
CA GLU A 568 13.23 -5.93 -7.24
C GLU A 568 13.35 -7.45 -7.34
N LYS A 569 12.57 -8.06 -8.23
CA LYS A 569 12.66 -9.49 -8.54
C LYS A 569 13.94 -9.73 -9.33
N THR A 570 14.74 -10.69 -8.94
CA THR A 570 15.97 -11.08 -9.65
C THR A 570 15.86 -12.49 -10.17
N GLY A 571 16.43 -12.73 -11.34
CA GLY A 571 16.39 -14.03 -12.02
C GLY A 571 17.68 -14.35 -12.74
N ASN A 572 17.61 -15.32 -13.63
CA ASN A 572 18.72 -15.80 -14.42
C ASN A 572 18.48 -15.55 -15.90
N ILE A 573 19.53 -15.12 -16.60
CA ILE A 573 19.57 -15.15 -18.07
C ILE A 573 20.16 -16.48 -18.48
N GLU A 574 19.48 -17.20 -19.34
CA GLU A 574 19.97 -18.39 -20.05
C GLU A 574 20.18 -18.05 -21.54
N LEU A 575 21.22 -18.58 -22.11
CA LEU A 575 21.44 -18.59 -23.54
C LEU A 575 21.01 -19.93 -24.11
N PHE A 576 19.95 -19.95 -24.91
CA PHE A 576 19.51 -21.11 -25.65
C PHE A 576 20.18 -21.10 -27.05
N ASP A 577 20.96 -22.14 -27.35
CA ASP A 577 21.64 -22.34 -28.60
C ASP A 577 20.79 -23.21 -29.54
N PHE A 578 20.45 -22.71 -30.75
CA PHE A 578 19.58 -23.41 -31.70
C PHE A 578 20.20 -24.71 -32.22
N LYS A 579 21.53 -24.75 -32.43
CA LYS A 579 22.22 -25.94 -32.91
C LYS A 579 22.32 -27.04 -31.86
N LYS A 580 22.65 -26.63 -30.61
CA LYS A 580 22.75 -27.57 -29.47
C LYS A 580 21.41 -27.98 -28.96
N LYS A 581 20.32 -27.23 -29.23
CA LYS A 581 18.98 -27.37 -28.70
C LYS A 581 19.00 -27.40 -27.15
N LYS A 582 19.84 -26.59 -26.51
CA LYS A 582 20.03 -26.55 -25.03
C LYS A 582 20.25 -25.13 -24.54
N SER A 583 19.78 -24.89 -23.29
CA SER A 583 20.07 -23.68 -22.51
C SER A 583 21.31 -23.84 -21.65
N GLU A 584 22.09 -22.79 -21.54
CA GLU A 584 23.23 -22.66 -20.61
C GLU A 584 23.05 -21.37 -19.79
N LEU A 585 23.36 -21.40 -18.48
CA LEU A 585 23.34 -20.20 -17.64
C LEU A 585 24.33 -19.16 -18.17
N TYR A 586 23.84 -17.98 -18.48
CA TYR A 586 24.62 -16.87 -18.97
C TYR A 586 24.96 -15.83 -17.92
N GLU A 587 23.95 -15.46 -17.07
CA GLU A 587 24.12 -14.50 -15.97
C GLU A 587 23.05 -14.74 -14.88
N SER A 588 23.41 -14.53 -13.60
CA SER A 588 22.52 -14.66 -12.45
C SER A 588 22.20 -13.31 -11.78
N GLU A 589 21.22 -13.29 -10.89
CA GLU A 589 20.81 -12.10 -10.12
C GLU A 589 20.45 -10.88 -10.99
N VAL A 590 19.81 -11.10 -12.10
CA VAL A 590 19.41 -10.07 -13.08
C VAL A 590 18.02 -9.57 -12.80
N VAL A 591 17.84 -8.25 -12.70
CA VAL A 591 16.51 -7.60 -12.63
C VAL A 591 15.90 -7.50 -14.03
N ASN A 592 16.68 -7.04 -15.01
CA ASN A 592 16.28 -6.92 -16.41
C ASN A 592 17.51 -6.74 -17.28
N TYR A 593 17.36 -6.89 -18.60
CA TYR A 593 18.43 -6.64 -19.56
C TYR A 593 17.89 -6.08 -20.88
N LEU A 594 18.71 -5.35 -21.58
CA LEU A 594 18.46 -4.81 -22.90
C LEU A 594 19.61 -5.19 -23.84
N ILE A 595 19.33 -5.23 -25.13
CA ILE A 595 20.34 -5.45 -26.15
C ILE A 595 20.42 -4.23 -27.10
N SER A 596 21.61 -3.86 -27.50
CA SER A 596 21.82 -2.83 -28.55
C SER A 596 21.16 -3.23 -29.86
N GLY A 597 20.75 -2.25 -30.69
CA GLY A 597 20.11 -2.53 -31.97
C GLY A 597 20.97 -3.39 -32.92
N ASN A 598 22.30 -3.23 -32.89
CA ASN A 598 23.26 -4.05 -33.64
C ASN A 598 23.56 -5.42 -33.02
N LYS A 599 22.89 -5.78 -31.90
CA LYS A 599 23.01 -7.06 -31.19
C LYS A 599 24.41 -7.39 -30.63
N LYS A 600 25.29 -6.40 -30.41
CA LYS A 600 26.66 -6.62 -29.93
C LYS A 600 26.83 -6.36 -28.43
N VAL A 601 26.01 -5.51 -27.85
CA VAL A 601 26.14 -5.06 -26.45
C VAL A 601 24.90 -5.36 -25.68
N LEU A 602 25.05 -5.96 -24.48
CA LEU A 602 24.03 -6.13 -23.48
C LEU A 602 24.18 -5.07 -22.38
N LEU A 603 23.07 -4.46 -21.99
CA LEU A 603 22.95 -3.70 -20.78
C LEU A 603 22.20 -4.55 -19.73
N ILE A 604 22.88 -5.01 -18.70
CA ILE A 604 22.33 -5.85 -17.64
C ILE A 604 22.10 -4.98 -16.42
N ARG A 605 20.86 -4.96 -15.92
CA ARG A 605 20.51 -4.31 -14.69
C ARG A 605 20.45 -5.32 -13.55
N LYS A 606 21.22 -5.06 -12.50
CA LYS A 606 21.22 -5.76 -11.22
C LYS A 606 20.43 -4.96 -10.18
N SER A 607 20.23 -5.54 -9.00
CA SER A 607 19.60 -4.83 -7.86
C SER A 607 20.30 -3.52 -7.52
N SER A 608 19.54 -2.60 -6.88
CA SER A 608 20.04 -1.28 -6.49
C SER A 608 20.57 -0.43 -7.66
N ASN A 609 19.96 -0.57 -8.84
CA ASN A 609 20.29 0.17 -10.05
C ASN A 609 21.78 0.07 -10.43
N LYS A 610 22.40 -1.08 -10.19
CA LYS A 610 23.69 -1.43 -10.76
C LYS A 610 23.52 -1.85 -12.22
N PHE A 611 24.35 -1.28 -13.13
CA PHE A 611 24.35 -1.61 -14.56
C PHE A 611 25.70 -2.15 -14.98
N ILE A 612 25.66 -3.19 -15.80
CA ILE A 612 26.81 -3.82 -16.42
C ILE A 612 26.62 -3.71 -17.93
N GLU A 613 27.62 -3.15 -18.60
CA GLU A 613 27.77 -3.28 -20.05
C GLU A 613 28.53 -4.56 -20.35
N ARG A 614 28.01 -5.37 -21.27
CA ARG A 614 28.67 -6.62 -21.70
C ARG A 614 28.73 -6.71 -23.22
N GLU A 615 29.92 -6.76 -23.76
CA GLU A 615 30.10 -7.21 -25.14
C GLU A 615 29.77 -8.69 -25.22
N ILE A 616 28.96 -9.09 -26.20
CA ILE A 616 28.50 -10.49 -26.33
C ILE A 616 29.62 -11.38 -26.81
N GLU A 617 30.37 -10.94 -27.80
CA GLU A 617 31.51 -11.67 -28.40
C GLU A 617 32.66 -10.71 -28.76
N PRO A 618 33.83 -10.85 -28.12
CA PRO A 618 34.16 -11.69 -26.96
C PRO A 618 33.49 -11.17 -25.71
N LYS A 619 33.08 -12.07 -24.80
CA LYS A 619 32.46 -11.71 -23.54
C LYS A 619 33.39 -10.83 -22.70
N LYS A 620 33.06 -9.55 -22.56
CA LYS A 620 33.82 -8.57 -21.78
C LYS A 620 32.83 -7.70 -20.96
N ASP A 621 33.04 -7.65 -19.67
CA ASP A 621 32.19 -6.89 -18.74
C ASP A 621 32.83 -5.58 -18.33
N GLU A 622 32.03 -4.51 -18.28
CA GLU A 622 32.40 -3.25 -17.66
C GLU A 622 31.25 -2.76 -16.79
N ASN A 623 31.55 -2.40 -15.54
CA ASN A 623 30.58 -1.72 -14.65
C ASN A 623 30.40 -0.28 -15.14
N ILE A 624 29.15 0.14 -15.27
CA ILE A 624 28.84 1.51 -15.67
C ILE A 624 28.87 2.41 -14.42
N ASP A 625 29.70 3.44 -14.45
CA ASP A 625 29.72 4.47 -13.41
C ASP A 625 28.56 5.47 -13.62
N LEU A 626 27.53 5.34 -12.79
CA LEU A 626 26.38 6.23 -12.76
C LEU A 626 26.47 7.33 -11.68
N THR A 627 27.55 7.38 -10.90
CA THR A 627 27.71 8.38 -9.82
C THR A 627 27.79 9.82 -10.35
N ARG A 628 28.18 9.98 -11.62
CA ARG A 628 28.21 11.24 -12.36
C ARG A 628 26.85 11.78 -12.77
N LEU A 629 25.78 10.95 -12.68
CA LEU A 629 24.44 11.32 -13.11
C LEU A 629 23.70 12.03 -11.99
N ASN A 630 23.71 13.34 -12.03
CA ASN A 630 23.01 14.18 -11.07
C ASN A 630 21.94 15.01 -11.77
N ILE A 631 20.86 15.26 -11.05
CA ILE A 631 19.74 16.12 -11.47
C ILE A 631 19.46 17.20 -10.42
N THR A 632 18.99 18.34 -10.87
CA THR A 632 18.53 19.42 -10.00
C THR A 632 17.04 19.27 -9.75
N ILE A 633 16.65 19.24 -8.48
CA ILE A 633 15.25 19.29 -8.05
C ILE A 633 14.86 20.75 -7.86
N GLU A 634 13.74 21.14 -8.45
CA GLU A 634 13.06 22.43 -8.25
C GLU A 634 11.71 22.17 -7.58
N PRO A 635 11.63 22.15 -6.24
CA PRO A 635 10.48 21.62 -5.51
C PRO A 635 9.15 22.24 -5.94
N MET A 636 9.06 23.55 -6.06
CA MET A 636 7.80 24.21 -6.42
C MET A 636 7.29 23.84 -7.81
N ASN A 637 8.21 23.66 -8.78
CA ASN A 637 7.84 23.22 -10.11
C ASN A 637 7.42 21.75 -10.12
N GLU A 638 8.11 20.89 -9.40
CA GLU A 638 7.73 19.49 -9.26
C GLU A 638 6.40 19.34 -8.54
N TRP A 639 6.15 20.06 -7.44
CA TRP A 639 4.89 19.99 -6.67
C TRP A 639 3.67 20.41 -7.48
N LYS A 640 3.81 21.44 -8.31
CA LYS A 640 2.76 21.81 -9.27
C LYS A 640 2.44 20.65 -10.21
N ASN A 641 3.47 20.00 -10.73
CA ASN A 641 3.32 18.86 -11.63
C ASN A 641 2.71 17.66 -10.92
N MET A 642 3.17 17.34 -9.70
CA MET A 642 2.67 16.21 -8.93
C MET A 642 1.18 16.36 -8.57
N LEU A 643 0.74 17.59 -8.23
CA LEU A 643 -0.69 17.84 -7.98
C LEU A 643 -1.53 17.61 -9.25
N TYR A 644 -1.06 18.09 -10.41
CA TYR A 644 -1.72 17.87 -11.69
C TYR A 644 -1.73 16.39 -12.07
N ASP A 645 -0.60 15.69 -11.93
CA ASP A 645 -0.48 14.28 -12.28
C ASP A 645 -1.43 13.43 -11.44
N THR A 646 -1.53 13.71 -10.12
CA THR A 646 -2.49 13.03 -9.26
C THR A 646 -3.93 13.23 -9.73
N PHE A 647 -4.29 14.47 -10.06
CA PHE A 647 -5.62 14.79 -10.58
C PHE A 647 -5.91 14.05 -11.89
N ASN A 648 -4.97 14.11 -12.84
CA ASN A 648 -5.18 13.51 -14.15
C ASN A 648 -5.17 11.98 -14.11
N LEU A 649 -4.34 11.37 -13.27
CA LEU A 649 -4.37 9.92 -13.05
C LEU A 649 -5.74 9.45 -12.53
N ILE A 650 -6.35 10.19 -11.62
CA ILE A 650 -7.71 9.88 -11.15
C ILE A 650 -8.72 10.11 -12.28
N LYS A 651 -8.67 11.27 -12.95
CA LYS A 651 -9.57 11.62 -14.05
C LYS A 651 -9.59 10.55 -15.16
N GLU A 652 -8.43 10.05 -15.55
CA GLU A 652 -8.29 9.05 -16.63
C GLU A 652 -8.64 7.61 -16.20
N ASN A 653 -8.55 7.28 -14.90
CA ASN A 653 -8.63 5.89 -14.45
C ASN A 653 -9.76 5.62 -13.45
N TYR A 654 -10.50 6.64 -12.99
CA TYR A 654 -11.55 6.43 -12.00
C TYR A 654 -12.71 5.60 -12.57
N TRP A 655 -13.15 4.59 -11.86
CA TRP A 655 -14.16 3.62 -12.31
C TRP A 655 -15.50 4.22 -12.75
N SER A 656 -15.93 5.36 -12.19
CA SER A 656 -17.19 6.02 -12.54
C SER A 656 -16.94 7.21 -13.45
N LYS A 657 -17.08 7.01 -14.75
CA LYS A 657 -17.00 8.07 -15.77
C LYS A 657 -17.99 9.21 -15.50
N GLU A 658 -19.23 8.89 -15.13
CA GLU A 658 -20.27 9.88 -14.79
C GLU A 658 -19.81 10.83 -13.66
N LYS A 659 -19.17 10.29 -12.62
CA LYS A 659 -18.70 11.09 -11.49
C LYS A 659 -17.53 12.00 -11.89
N VAL A 660 -16.63 11.51 -12.74
CA VAL A 660 -15.54 12.33 -13.30
C VAL A 660 -16.07 13.46 -14.15
N GLU A 661 -17.00 13.18 -15.06
CA GLU A 661 -17.64 14.20 -15.92
C GLU A 661 -18.37 15.27 -15.10
N LYS A 662 -19.07 14.86 -14.04
CA LYS A 662 -19.78 15.78 -13.13
C LYS A 662 -18.84 16.70 -12.36
N LEU A 663 -17.69 16.23 -11.92
CA LEU A 663 -16.69 17.02 -11.19
C LEU A 663 -15.83 17.87 -12.13
N GLY A 664 -15.61 17.41 -13.36
CA GLY A 664 -14.74 18.07 -14.32
C GLY A 664 -13.36 18.38 -13.75
N ASP A 665 -12.86 19.57 -14.04
CA ASP A 665 -11.55 20.05 -13.57
C ASP A 665 -11.63 20.80 -12.22
N ASP A 666 -12.81 20.95 -11.64
CA ASP A 666 -13.04 21.71 -10.41
C ASP A 666 -12.14 21.28 -9.25
N PRO A 667 -11.92 19.97 -8.99
CA PRO A 667 -11.01 19.55 -7.91
C PRO A 667 -9.60 20.12 -8.08
N TYR A 668 -9.01 20.03 -9.27
CA TYR A 668 -7.67 20.55 -9.54
C TYR A 668 -7.63 22.08 -9.44
N LEU A 669 -8.55 22.79 -10.12
CA LEU A 669 -8.59 24.24 -10.15
C LEU A 669 -8.78 24.85 -8.75
N LYS A 670 -9.53 24.18 -7.89
CA LYS A 670 -9.75 24.57 -6.50
C LYS A 670 -8.43 24.49 -5.68
N TYR A 671 -7.75 23.34 -5.71
CA TYR A 671 -6.59 23.10 -4.86
C TYR A 671 -5.30 23.69 -5.42
N LYS A 672 -5.16 23.85 -6.73
CA LYS A 672 -4.05 24.58 -7.37
C LYS A 672 -3.83 25.98 -6.79
N LYS A 673 -4.92 26.68 -6.41
CA LYS A 673 -4.88 28.02 -5.79
C LYS A 673 -4.16 28.04 -4.44
N LEU A 674 -4.04 26.89 -3.78
CA LEU A 674 -3.39 26.77 -2.47
C LEU A 674 -1.91 26.40 -2.55
N LEU A 675 -1.39 26.07 -3.73
CA LEU A 675 0.02 25.67 -3.90
C LEU A 675 1.01 26.71 -3.40
N ASN A 676 0.69 28.00 -3.52
CA ASN A 676 1.54 29.09 -3.06
C ASN A 676 1.65 29.18 -1.52
N LYS A 677 0.85 28.38 -0.78
CA LYS A 677 0.91 28.26 0.68
C LYS A 677 1.65 27.01 1.15
N VAL A 678 2.07 26.16 0.23
CA VAL A 678 2.78 24.92 0.50
C VAL A 678 4.28 25.21 0.59
N SER A 679 4.90 24.85 1.69
CA SER A 679 6.34 25.02 1.93
C SER A 679 7.09 23.71 2.15
N THR A 680 6.37 22.59 2.33
CA THR A 680 6.97 21.28 2.54
C THR A 680 6.29 20.19 1.72
N ARG A 681 6.98 19.07 1.52
CA ARG A 681 6.43 17.89 0.84
C ARG A 681 5.25 17.29 1.62
N PHE A 682 5.26 17.37 2.95
CA PHE A 682 4.15 16.91 3.79
C PHE A 682 2.88 17.75 3.61
N GLU A 683 3.03 19.07 3.46
CA GLU A 683 1.92 19.98 3.17
C GLU A 683 1.35 19.75 1.78
N LEU A 684 2.21 19.41 0.78
CA LEU A 684 1.74 18.97 -0.54
C LEU A 684 0.92 17.68 -0.44
N SER A 685 1.37 16.71 0.36
CA SER A 685 0.61 15.48 0.61
C SER A 685 -0.78 15.77 1.18
N ASP A 686 -0.88 16.71 2.14
CA ASP A 686 -2.17 17.12 2.71
C ASP A 686 -3.09 17.74 1.63
N LEU A 687 -2.52 18.58 0.77
CA LEU A 687 -3.25 19.21 -0.36
C LEU A 687 -3.73 18.19 -1.39
N ILE A 688 -2.89 17.22 -1.76
CA ILE A 688 -3.21 16.11 -2.65
C ILE A 688 -4.38 15.30 -2.06
N ARG A 689 -4.32 14.95 -0.78
CA ARG A 689 -5.38 14.19 -0.09
C ARG A 689 -6.70 14.96 -0.04
N GLU A 690 -6.67 16.27 0.21
CA GLU A 690 -7.88 17.10 0.16
C GLU A 690 -8.51 17.12 -1.25
N MET A 691 -7.69 17.17 -2.30
CA MET A 691 -8.16 17.11 -3.69
C MET A 691 -8.78 15.73 -4.00
N GLN A 692 -8.10 14.65 -3.67
CA GLN A 692 -8.60 13.28 -3.82
C GLN A 692 -9.94 13.09 -3.10
N GLY A 693 -10.09 13.69 -1.91
CA GLY A 693 -11.32 13.63 -1.13
C GLY A 693 -12.57 14.16 -1.82
N GLU A 694 -12.45 15.00 -2.85
CA GLU A 694 -13.61 15.47 -3.61
C GLU A 694 -14.34 14.33 -4.34
N TYR A 695 -13.60 13.27 -4.68
CA TYR A 695 -14.17 12.05 -5.27
C TYR A 695 -14.92 11.17 -4.25
N SER A 696 -14.80 11.41 -2.93
CA SER A 696 -15.48 10.62 -1.87
C SER A 696 -15.38 9.12 -2.13
N THR A 697 -14.18 8.60 -2.29
CA THR A 697 -13.92 7.19 -2.65
C THR A 697 -12.87 6.59 -1.74
N SER A 698 -12.97 5.29 -1.54
CA SER A 698 -11.93 4.52 -0.86
C SER A 698 -10.66 4.42 -1.68
N HIS A 699 -9.62 3.88 -1.08
CA HIS A 699 -8.35 3.50 -1.72
C HIS A 699 -7.67 4.60 -2.56
N SER A 700 -8.03 5.86 -2.35
CA SER A 700 -7.34 7.01 -2.94
C SER A 700 -6.16 7.40 -2.04
N TYR A 701 -5.07 6.66 -2.14
CA TYR A 701 -3.90 6.81 -1.28
C TYR A 701 -2.74 7.51 -1.98
N GLU A 702 -1.88 8.07 -1.15
CA GLU A 702 -0.56 8.59 -1.48
C GLU A 702 0.47 7.93 -0.55
N ILE A 703 1.43 7.19 -1.13
CA ILE A 703 2.36 6.34 -0.39
C ILE A 703 3.80 6.64 -0.85
N GLY A 704 4.70 6.89 0.11
CA GLY A 704 6.11 7.17 -0.16
C GLY A 704 6.40 8.64 -0.43
N GLY A 705 7.40 8.91 -1.26
CA GLY A 705 7.83 10.25 -1.64
C GLY A 705 8.94 10.86 -0.76
N ASP A 706 9.33 12.09 -1.12
CA ASP A 706 10.43 12.83 -0.49
C ASP A 706 10.01 13.56 0.79
N LEU A 707 9.34 12.87 1.70
CA LEU A 707 9.07 13.43 3.03
C LEU A 707 10.38 13.68 3.78
N LEU A 708 10.37 14.65 4.71
CA LEU A 708 11.52 14.92 5.55
C LEU A 708 11.96 13.64 6.29
N ASN A 709 13.15 13.16 5.94
CA ASN A 709 13.71 11.94 6.50
C ASN A 709 14.67 12.27 7.63
N VAL A 710 14.17 12.28 8.86
CA VAL A 710 15.00 12.29 10.05
C VAL A 710 15.14 10.86 10.53
N GLU A 711 16.36 10.41 10.79
CA GLU A 711 16.63 9.04 11.20
C GLU A 711 15.78 8.64 12.41
N SER A 712 15.06 7.52 12.29
CA SER A 712 14.31 6.94 13.40
C SER A 712 15.16 5.91 14.12
N ILE A 713 15.19 5.99 15.44
CA ILE A 713 15.88 5.02 16.27
C ILE A 713 14.91 3.87 16.58
N SER A 714 15.33 2.64 16.32
CA SER A 714 14.55 1.45 16.66
C SER A 714 14.49 1.23 18.18
N ILE A 715 13.43 0.62 18.66
CA ILE A 715 13.24 0.31 20.09
C ILE A 715 13.16 -1.21 20.24
N GLY A 716 13.97 -1.77 21.14
CA GLY A 716 13.93 -3.17 21.47
C GLY A 716 12.64 -3.53 22.20
N LYS A 717 12.04 -4.68 21.88
CA LYS A 717 10.84 -5.19 22.53
C LYS A 717 11.16 -6.54 23.20
N LEU A 718 10.54 -6.78 24.35
CA LEU A 718 10.77 -7.98 25.17
C LEU A 718 9.63 -9.00 25.13
N GLY A 719 8.51 -8.64 24.50
CA GLY A 719 7.32 -9.49 24.48
C GLY A 719 6.63 -9.59 25.86
N ILE A 720 6.58 -8.48 26.61
CA ILE A 720 5.99 -8.40 27.93
C ILE A 720 5.11 -7.15 28.08
N ASP A 721 4.15 -7.21 29.03
CA ASP A 721 3.59 -6.03 29.68
C ASP A 721 4.14 -5.91 31.09
N TYR A 722 4.23 -4.70 31.58
CA TYR A 722 4.70 -4.41 32.93
C TYR A 722 3.94 -3.23 33.56
N GLU A 723 3.91 -3.15 34.87
CA GLU A 723 3.42 -2.00 35.63
C GLU A 723 4.53 -1.41 36.52
N PHE A 724 4.48 -0.08 36.74
CA PHE A 724 5.35 0.59 37.70
C PHE A 724 4.61 0.74 39.01
N LYS A 725 5.06 0.01 40.04
CA LYS A 725 4.40 0.00 41.37
C LYS A 725 5.43 -0.14 42.48
N ASN A 726 5.25 0.67 43.54
CA ASN A 726 6.18 0.66 44.69
C ASN A 726 7.64 0.82 44.27
N ASN A 727 7.92 1.72 43.31
CA ASN A 727 9.25 1.99 42.75
C ASN A 727 9.92 0.77 42.07
N ASN A 728 9.12 -0.16 41.53
CA ASN A 728 9.60 -1.33 40.81
C ASN A 728 8.79 -1.54 39.53
N TYR A 729 9.45 -2.07 38.48
CA TYR A 729 8.80 -2.57 37.28
C TYR A 729 8.48 -4.02 37.43
N ILE A 730 7.19 -4.36 37.48
CA ILE A 730 6.67 -5.71 37.71
C ILE A 730 6.12 -6.24 36.38
N ILE A 731 6.58 -7.40 35.94
CA ILE A 731 6.04 -8.06 34.75
C ILE A 731 4.61 -8.52 35.04
N THR A 732 3.65 -7.97 34.28
CA THR A 732 2.23 -8.32 34.44
C THR A 732 1.81 -9.41 33.46
N LYS A 733 2.47 -9.50 32.28
CA LYS A 733 2.19 -10.50 31.27
C LYS A 733 3.44 -10.85 30.46
N ILE A 734 3.56 -12.12 30.07
CA ILE A 734 4.56 -12.60 29.12
C ILE A 734 3.86 -13.22 27.92
N TYR A 735 4.14 -12.68 26.73
CA TYR A 735 3.63 -13.21 25.47
C TYR A 735 4.50 -14.37 25.00
N LYS A 736 3.94 -15.57 24.91
CA LYS A 736 4.70 -16.81 24.59
C LYS A 736 4.96 -16.96 23.10
N GLY A 737 4.00 -16.60 22.27
CA GLY A 737 4.07 -16.73 20.82
C GLY A 737 4.14 -18.16 20.31
N ASP A 738 4.58 -18.34 19.07
CA ASP A 738 4.84 -19.63 18.44
C ASP A 738 6.34 -19.81 18.24
N PRO A 739 7.00 -20.73 18.97
CA PRO A 739 8.45 -20.93 18.89
C PRO A 739 8.94 -21.46 17.52
N SER A 740 8.04 -21.99 16.69
CA SER A 740 8.36 -22.45 15.33
C SER A 740 8.45 -21.31 14.30
N ASN A 741 8.01 -20.10 14.68
CA ASN A 741 8.01 -18.91 13.82
C ASN A 741 8.90 -17.82 14.42
N GLU A 742 9.99 -17.47 13.75
CA GLU A 742 10.94 -16.45 14.23
C GLU A 742 10.28 -15.08 14.51
N SER A 743 9.26 -14.69 13.74
CA SER A 743 8.54 -13.43 13.95
C SER A 743 7.58 -13.45 15.14
N GLU A 744 7.23 -14.63 15.62
CA GLU A 744 6.32 -14.88 16.75
C GLU A 744 7.03 -15.44 17.98
N LYS A 745 8.34 -15.63 17.94
CA LYS A 745 9.13 -16.23 19.01
C LYS A 745 9.38 -15.25 20.15
N SER A 746 8.96 -15.59 21.36
CA SER A 746 9.21 -14.77 22.55
C SER A 746 10.70 -14.57 22.83
N PRO A 747 11.18 -13.35 23.07
CA PRO A 747 12.52 -13.09 23.58
C PRO A 747 12.87 -13.85 24.87
N LEU A 748 11.87 -14.14 25.70
CA LEU A 748 12.04 -14.78 27.01
C LEU A 748 11.89 -16.32 26.98
N LEU A 749 11.73 -16.92 25.80
CA LEU A 749 11.42 -18.35 25.63
C LEU A 749 12.39 -19.30 26.38
N TYR A 750 13.67 -18.95 26.40
CA TYR A 750 14.72 -19.81 27.04
C TYR A 750 15.12 -19.31 28.42
N THR A 751 14.26 -18.59 29.10
CA THR A 751 14.45 -18.07 30.46
C THR A 751 13.44 -18.70 31.41
N ASP A 752 13.72 -18.65 32.72
CA ASP A 752 12.77 -18.98 33.77
C ASP A 752 12.07 -17.76 34.39
N ILE A 753 12.09 -16.61 33.65
CA ILE A 753 11.38 -15.38 33.99
C ILE A 753 9.86 -15.62 33.96
N LYS A 754 9.15 -15.08 34.94
CA LYS A 754 7.71 -15.30 35.16
C LYS A 754 6.97 -13.98 35.34
N GLU A 755 5.67 -14.04 35.18
CA GLU A 755 4.76 -12.98 35.61
C GLU A 755 4.90 -12.76 37.12
N ASN A 756 4.82 -11.50 37.54
CA ASN A 756 5.12 -10.97 38.85
C ASN A 756 6.61 -10.88 39.22
N ASP A 757 7.53 -11.22 38.34
CA ASP A 757 8.95 -10.93 38.54
C ASP A 757 9.21 -9.41 38.39
N ILE A 758 10.26 -8.93 39.10
CA ILE A 758 10.64 -7.51 39.07
C ILE A 758 11.87 -7.33 38.17
N ILE A 759 11.77 -6.44 37.22
CA ILE A 759 12.89 -6.00 36.38
C ILE A 759 13.72 -4.98 37.18
N LYS A 760 14.99 -5.27 37.46
CA LYS A 760 15.89 -4.44 38.25
C LYS A 760 16.79 -3.55 37.42
N SER A 761 17.35 -4.09 36.34
CA SER A 761 18.23 -3.34 35.43
C SER A 761 18.15 -3.86 34.01
N ILE A 762 18.49 -2.99 33.05
CA ILE A 762 18.73 -3.33 31.65
C ILE A 762 20.12 -2.81 31.28
N ASN A 763 20.96 -3.66 30.68
CA ASN A 763 22.35 -3.35 30.33
C ASN A 763 23.15 -2.70 31.48
N GLY A 764 22.89 -3.14 32.74
CA GLY A 764 23.55 -2.64 33.94
C GLY A 764 23.02 -1.29 34.44
N VAL A 765 22.05 -0.68 33.75
CA VAL A 765 21.40 0.57 34.23
C VAL A 765 20.19 0.20 35.06
N SER A 766 20.14 0.68 36.31
CA SER A 766 19.01 0.44 37.21
C SER A 766 17.74 1.13 36.72
N LEU A 767 16.61 0.45 36.88
CA LEU A 767 15.29 0.99 36.59
C LEU A 767 14.74 1.76 37.78
N ASP A 768 14.18 2.94 37.50
CA ASP A 768 13.51 3.82 38.46
C ASP A 768 12.42 4.64 37.76
N ALA A 769 11.80 5.62 38.43
CA ALA A 769 10.75 6.45 37.86
C ALA A 769 11.19 7.28 36.64
N THR A 770 12.50 7.51 36.46
CA THR A 770 13.08 8.32 35.37
C THR A 770 13.71 7.46 34.25
N ASN A 771 14.00 6.20 34.55
CA ASN A 771 14.57 5.22 33.63
C ASN A 771 13.64 4.03 33.49
N ASN A 772 12.63 4.17 32.67
CA ASN A 772 11.69 3.09 32.37
C ASN A 772 12.29 2.07 31.36
N PRO A 773 11.76 0.84 31.26
CA PRO A 773 12.26 -0.17 30.34
C PRO A 773 12.30 0.27 28.88
N ASP A 774 11.25 0.91 28.34
CA ASP A 774 11.18 1.33 26.94
C ASP A 774 12.27 2.35 26.59
N LYS A 775 12.61 3.27 27.53
CA LYS A 775 13.68 4.24 27.37
C LYS A 775 15.06 3.57 27.29
N LEU A 776 15.31 2.56 28.15
CA LEU A 776 16.58 1.84 28.15
C LEU A 776 16.72 0.85 26.97
N LEU A 777 15.62 0.54 26.30
CA LEU A 777 15.59 -0.33 25.10
C LEU A 777 15.70 0.48 23.79
N LEU A 778 15.80 1.82 23.87
CA LEU A 778 16.01 2.68 22.72
C LEU A 778 17.37 2.36 22.06
N GLY A 779 17.36 2.07 20.75
CA GLY A 779 18.55 1.68 19.99
C GLY A 779 18.91 0.18 20.07
N HIS A 780 18.18 -0.60 20.86
CA HIS A 780 18.50 -2.01 21.10
C HIS A 780 17.52 -3.00 20.44
N ALA A 781 16.96 -2.68 19.29
CA ALA A 781 16.10 -3.63 18.56
C ALA A 781 16.95 -4.71 17.88
N ASN A 782 16.52 -5.96 18.02
CA ASN A 782 17.21 -7.16 17.49
C ASN A 782 18.65 -7.35 18.03
N GLU A 783 18.94 -6.81 19.21
CA GLU A 783 20.23 -6.94 19.87
C GLU A 783 20.15 -7.84 21.10
N ILE A 784 21.29 -8.40 21.50
CA ILE A 784 21.41 -9.12 22.76
C ILE A 784 21.66 -8.11 23.88
N ILE A 785 20.75 -8.07 24.84
CA ILE A 785 20.85 -7.22 26.02
C ILE A 785 21.00 -8.06 27.28
N THR A 786 21.42 -7.43 28.35
CA THR A 786 21.35 -8.02 29.69
C THR A 786 20.13 -7.47 30.43
N ILE A 787 19.38 -8.37 31.08
CA ILE A 787 18.25 -8.02 31.93
C ILE A 787 18.46 -8.67 33.31
N GLU A 788 18.35 -7.89 34.37
CA GLU A 788 18.40 -8.43 35.74
C GLU A 788 17.01 -8.48 36.34
N ILE A 789 16.62 -9.66 36.75
CA ILE A 789 15.32 -9.99 37.35
C ILE A 789 15.53 -10.42 38.80
N GLY A 790 14.67 -9.96 39.71
CA GLY A 790 14.77 -10.42 41.07
C GLY A 790 13.75 -9.83 42.00
N ASN A 791 13.77 -10.38 43.23
CA ASN A 791 13.07 -9.85 44.38
C ASN A 791 14.10 -9.19 45.35
N ARG A 792 13.66 -8.73 46.56
CA ARG A 792 14.47 -7.93 47.50
C ARG A 792 15.83 -8.57 47.85
N ASN A 793 16.01 -9.88 47.71
CA ASN A 793 17.17 -10.59 48.25
C ASN A 793 17.99 -11.40 47.21
N LYS A 794 17.51 -11.61 45.99
CA LYS A 794 18.22 -12.35 44.95
C LYS A 794 17.93 -11.75 43.59
N THR A 795 19.00 -11.41 42.85
CA THR A 795 18.93 -11.03 41.45
C THR A 795 19.55 -12.11 40.58
N LYS A 796 18.97 -12.35 39.41
CA LYS A 796 19.48 -13.24 38.39
C LYS A 796 19.62 -12.50 37.07
N LYS A 797 20.74 -12.64 36.42
CA LYS A 797 21.05 -12.01 35.15
C LYS A 797 20.74 -12.93 34.00
N TYR A 798 20.10 -12.40 32.97
CA TYR A 798 19.77 -13.10 31.73
C TYR A 798 20.33 -12.33 30.54
N TYR A 799 20.59 -13.04 29.46
CA TYR A 799 20.93 -12.50 28.15
C TYR A 799 19.79 -12.84 27.21
N VAL A 800 19.15 -11.82 26.67
CA VAL A 800 17.98 -11.98 25.80
C VAL A 800 18.14 -11.16 24.52
N ARG A 801 17.70 -11.71 23.38
CA ARG A 801 17.63 -10.96 22.13
C ARG A 801 16.30 -10.29 22.05
N THR A 802 16.30 -8.95 21.94
CA THR A 802 15.10 -8.14 21.75
C THR A 802 14.51 -8.34 20.36
N MET A 803 13.22 -8.01 20.19
CA MET A 803 12.55 -7.92 18.89
C MET A 803 12.44 -6.46 18.43
N THR A 804 12.11 -6.27 17.17
CA THR A 804 11.77 -4.96 16.59
C THR A 804 10.29 -4.61 16.74
N ASP A 805 9.40 -5.62 16.79
CA ASP A 805 7.95 -5.46 16.88
C ASP A 805 7.32 -6.68 17.57
N GLU A 806 6.34 -6.43 18.44
CA GLU A 806 5.61 -7.46 19.19
C GLU A 806 4.25 -7.82 18.56
N LYS A 807 3.90 -7.22 17.42
CA LYS A 807 2.57 -7.36 16.81
C LYS A 807 2.14 -8.82 16.65
N TYR A 808 3.00 -9.65 16.11
CA TYR A 808 2.68 -11.08 15.87
C TYR A 808 2.60 -11.90 17.16
N LEU A 809 3.41 -11.60 18.17
CA LEU A 809 3.31 -12.18 19.50
C LEU A 809 1.95 -11.88 20.15
N ARG A 810 1.56 -10.60 20.13
CA ARG A 810 0.28 -10.13 20.70
C ARG A 810 -0.91 -10.65 19.91
N TYR A 811 -0.78 -10.76 18.58
CA TYR A 811 -1.77 -11.38 17.70
C TYR A 811 -1.99 -12.86 18.05
N ARG A 812 -0.92 -13.63 18.19
CA ARG A 812 -1.01 -15.06 18.57
C ARG A 812 -1.74 -15.24 19.90
N GLU A 813 -1.40 -14.44 20.89
CA GLU A 813 -2.07 -14.47 22.17
C GLU A 813 -3.57 -14.14 22.07
N PHE A 814 -3.95 -13.18 21.22
CA PHE A 814 -5.36 -12.84 20.99
C PHE A 814 -6.12 -14.05 20.40
N VAL A 815 -5.58 -14.67 19.37
CA VAL A 815 -6.23 -15.82 18.71
C VAL A 815 -6.35 -17.00 19.66
N GLU A 816 -5.27 -17.38 20.34
CA GLU A 816 -5.26 -18.54 21.25
C GLU A 816 -6.17 -18.33 22.45
N ARG A 817 -6.19 -17.14 23.03
CA ARG A 817 -7.11 -16.78 24.13
C ARG A 817 -8.55 -16.91 23.71
N ASN A 818 -8.95 -16.35 22.55
CA ASN A 818 -10.33 -16.41 22.07
C ASN A 818 -10.73 -17.85 21.71
N ARG A 819 -9.87 -18.62 21.05
CA ARG A 819 -10.10 -20.03 20.73
C ARG A 819 -10.30 -20.85 22.00
N LYS A 820 -9.43 -20.70 22.99
CA LYS A 820 -9.54 -21.35 24.28
C LYS A 820 -10.84 -20.98 24.99
N TYR A 821 -11.20 -19.70 24.98
CA TYR A 821 -12.44 -19.22 25.55
C TYR A 821 -13.68 -19.87 24.92
N VAL A 822 -13.75 -19.95 23.60
CA VAL A 822 -14.84 -20.61 22.86
C VAL A 822 -14.90 -22.10 23.22
N HIS A 823 -13.77 -22.80 23.26
CA HIS A 823 -13.70 -24.22 23.60
C HIS A 823 -14.17 -24.49 25.04
N GLU A 824 -13.69 -23.72 26.01
CA GLU A 824 -14.09 -23.84 27.44
C GLU A 824 -15.58 -23.57 27.65
N LYS A 825 -16.11 -22.51 27.02
CA LYS A 825 -17.53 -22.13 27.11
C LYS A 825 -18.47 -23.15 26.48
N THR A 826 -18.01 -23.92 25.50
CA THR A 826 -18.85 -24.83 24.71
C THR A 826 -18.56 -26.30 24.93
N GLY A 827 -17.63 -26.64 25.83
CA GLY A 827 -17.16 -28.01 26.03
C GLY A 827 -16.61 -28.61 24.73
N ASP A 828 -15.73 -27.86 24.06
CA ASP A 828 -15.08 -28.21 22.81
C ASP A 828 -16.00 -28.45 21.60
N LYS A 829 -17.25 -28.03 21.66
CA LYS A 829 -18.24 -28.25 20.57
C LYS A 829 -18.11 -27.28 19.43
N ILE A 830 -17.69 -26.04 19.68
CA ILE A 830 -17.61 -24.98 18.65
C ILE A 830 -16.15 -24.68 18.34
N GLY A 831 -15.83 -24.63 17.05
CA GLY A 831 -14.54 -24.19 16.53
C GLY A 831 -14.47 -22.66 16.42
N TYR A 832 -13.23 -22.14 16.43
CA TYR A 832 -12.95 -20.71 16.29
C TYR A 832 -11.77 -20.49 15.34
N ILE A 833 -11.98 -19.69 14.31
CA ILE A 833 -10.96 -19.27 13.34
C ILE A 833 -10.98 -17.76 13.25
N HIS A 834 -9.82 -17.11 13.39
CA HIS A 834 -9.66 -15.69 13.13
C HIS A 834 -8.91 -15.49 11.81
N ILE A 835 -9.39 -14.57 10.96
CA ILE A 835 -8.79 -14.23 9.66
C ILE A 835 -8.36 -12.76 9.70
N PRO A 836 -7.07 -12.45 9.93
CA PRO A 836 -6.58 -11.08 10.17
C PRO A 836 -6.52 -10.21 8.92
N ASP A 837 -6.37 -10.83 7.76
CA ASP A 837 -6.38 -10.16 6.46
C ASP A 837 -6.81 -11.16 5.37
N MET A 838 -7.10 -10.65 4.18
CA MET A 838 -7.34 -11.46 2.99
C MET A 838 -6.06 -11.53 2.12
N GLY A 839 -4.92 -11.61 2.76
CA GLY A 839 -3.61 -11.77 2.18
C GLY A 839 -2.92 -13.04 2.67
N MET A 840 -1.59 -13.02 2.69
CA MET A 840 -0.76 -14.15 3.08
C MET A 840 -0.97 -14.56 4.55
N ASN A 841 -1.09 -13.56 5.48
CA ASN A 841 -1.24 -13.90 6.89
C ASN A 841 -2.59 -14.56 7.17
N GLY A 842 -3.67 -14.03 6.62
CA GLY A 842 -5.00 -14.62 6.79
C GLY A 842 -5.14 -15.98 6.14
N PHE A 843 -4.54 -16.17 4.96
CA PHE A 843 -4.49 -17.48 4.30
C PHE A 843 -3.74 -18.52 5.16
N ASN A 844 -2.57 -18.15 5.68
CA ASN A 844 -1.78 -19.05 6.55
C ASN A 844 -2.49 -19.35 7.87
N GLU A 845 -3.11 -18.33 8.52
CA GLU A 845 -3.87 -18.54 9.75
C GLU A 845 -5.07 -19.44 9.55
N PHE A 846 -5.79 -19.26 8.45
CA PHE A 846 -6.93 -20.11 8.10
C PHE A 846 -6.49 -21.58 7.99
N PHE A 847 -5.52 -21.91 7.16
CA PHE A 847 -5.07 -23.28 6.94
C PHE A 847 -4.31 -23.92 8.12
N ARG A 848 -3.74 -23.09 9.01
CA ARG A 848 -3.07 -23.59 10.23
C ARG A 848 -3.99 -24.43 11.11
N ILE A 849 -5.28 -24.11 11.19
CA ILE A 849 -6.21 -24.72 12.15
C ILE A 849 -7.53 -25.15 11.52
N TYR A 850 -7.78 -24.85 10.24
CA TYR A 850 -9.08 -25.07 9.60
C TYR A 850 -9.59 -26.48 9.72
N ASP A 851 -8.79 -27.49 9.41
CA ASP A 851 -9.18 -28.88 9.48
C ASP A 851 -9.69 -29.30 10.86
N ARG A 852 -9.02 -28.84 11.92
CA ARG A 852 -9.42 -29.14 13.30
C ARG A 852 -10.70 -28.45 13.72
N GLU A 853 -10.80 -27.16 13.44
CA GLU A 853 -11.92 -26.32 13.90
C GLU A 853 -13.18 -26.55 13.06
N ALA A 854 -13.08 -26.76 11.76
CA ALA A 854 -14.19 -27.07 10.86
C ALA A 854 -14.85 -28.42 11.15
N ASN A 855 -14.15 -29.38 11.76
CA ASN A 855 -14.68 -30.68 12.15
C ASN A 855 -15.49 -30.66 13.46
N ARG A 856 -15.47 -29.55 14.21
CA ARG A 856 -16.31 -29.37 15.41
C ARG A 856 -17.79 -29.22 15.05
N SER A 857 -18.64 -29.27 16.05
CA SER A 857 -20.10 -29.27 15.88
C SER A 857 -20.72 -27.95 15.43
N GLY A 858 -19.96 -26.87 15.45
CA GLY A 858 -20.27 -25.54 14.93
C GLY A 858 -18.98 -24.76 14.73
N LEU A 859 -19.04 -23.64 14.01
CA LEU A 859 -17.85 -22.84 13.69
C LEU A 859 -18.11 -21.35 13.79
N ILE A 860 -17.23 -20.63 14.49
CA ILE A 860 -17.16 -19.17 14.50
C ILE A 860 -16.02 -18.75 13.58
N VAL A 861 -16.33 -17.96 12.54
CA VAL A 861 -15.38 -17.34 11.62
C VAL A 861 -15.25 -15.88 11.99
N ASP A 862 -14.16 -15.50 12.66
CA ASP A 862 -13.93 -14.15 13.14
C ASP A 862 -13.18 -13.33 12.09
N LEU A 863 -13.88 -12.40 11.43
CA LEU A 863 -13.37 -11.45 10.44
C LEU A 863 -13.13 -10.06 11.05
N ARG A 864 -13.24 -9.90 12.36
CA ARG A 864 -12.96 -8.60 13.01
C ARG A 864 -11.52 -8.20 12.78
N PHE A 865 -11.28 -6.91 12.55
CA PHE A 865 -9.97 -6.34 12.26
C PHE A 865 -9.32 -6.87 10.98
N ASN A 866 -10.08 -7.45 10.06
CA ASN A 866 -9.56 -7.95 8.79
C ASN A 866 -9.07 -6.79 7.92
N GLY A 867 -7.76 -6.75 7.64
CA GLY A 867 -7.10 -5.67 6.90
C GLY A 867 -7.33 -5.68 5.38
N GLY A 868 -8.17 -6.58 4.86
CA GLY A 868 -8.40 -6.74 3.42
C GLY A 868 -7.29 -7.50 2.70
N GLY A 869 -7.34 -7.49 1.38
CA GLY A 869 -6.45 -8.25 0.49
C GLY A 869 -7.16 -8.60 -0.81
N PHE A 870 -7.11 -9.89 -1.20
CA PHE A 870 -7.74 -10.37 -2.45
C PHE A 870 -7.97 -11.89 -2.47
N VAL A 871 -7.79 -12.60 -1.33
CA VAL A 871 -7.94 -14.08 -1.26
C VAL A 871 -9.27 -14.53 -0.66
N SER A 872 -10.22 -13.62 -0.41
CA SER A 872 -11.52 -13.97 0.18
C SER A 872 -12.22 -15.10 -0.57
N GLN A 873 -12.15 -15.11 -1.91
CA GLN A 873 -12.76 -16.14 -2.74
C GLN A 873 -12.23 -17.55 -2.43
N LEU A 874 -10.92 -17.69 -2.21
CA LEU A 874 -10.27 -18.97 -1.88
C LEU A 874 -10.73 -19.51 -0.52
N LEU A 875 -10.87 -18.62 0.47
CA LEU A 875 -11.30 -19.00 1.82
C LEU A 875 -12.80 -19.34 1.85
N LEU A 876 -13.62 -18.53 1.19
CA LEU A 876 -15.05 -18.74 1.11
C LEU A 876 -15.40 -20.01 0.33
N GLU A 877 -14.65 -20.38 -0.70
CA GLU A 877 -14.79 -21.66 -1.39
C GLU A 877 -14.65 -22.84 -0.42
N LYS A 878 -13.63 -22.82 0.44
CA LYS A 878 -13.43 -23.86 1.46
C LYS A 878 -14.57 -23.88 2.48
N LEU A 879 -14.99 -22.73 3.00
CA LEU A 879 -16.10 -22.61 3.95
C LEU A 879 -17.44 -23.05 3.35
N SER A 880 -17.64 -22.92 2.04
CA SER A 880 -18.89 -23.30 1.35
C SER A 880 -19.04 -24.79 1.09
N ARG A 881 -18.00 -25.61 1.31
CA ARG A 881 -18.02 -27.04 1.07
C ARG A 881 -18.99 -27.74 2.01
N LYS A 882 -20.05 -28.34 1.46
CA LYS A 882 -21.05 -29.11 2.22
C LYS A 882 -20.56 -30.53 2.43
N ARG A 883 -20.60 -31.00 3.68
CA ARG A 883 -20.34 -32.40 4.01
C ARG A 883 -21.49 -33.28 3.49
N ILE A 884 -21.22 -34.18 2.56
CA ILE A 884 -22.20 -35.04 1.93
C ILE A 884 -21.93 -36.53 2.13
N GLY A 885 -20.80 -36.89 2.72
CA GLY A 885 -20.41 -38.27 2.98
C GLY A 885 -19.17 -38.36 3.87
N TYR A 886 -18.68 -39.57 3.99
CA TYR A 886 -17.45 -39.92 4.71
C TYR A 886 -16.70 -41.00 4.00
N ASP A 887 -15.37 -40.93 3.98
CA ASP A 887 -14.50 -42.03 3.67
C ASP A 887 -14.25 -42.84 4.94
N VAL A 888 -14.67 -44.12 4.92
CA VAL A 888 -14.61 -45.01 6.07
C VAL A 888 -13.56 -46.08 5.83
N PRO A 889 -12.35 -45.93 6.31
CA PRO A 889 -11.30 -46.90 6.13
C PRO A 889 -11.51 -48.11 7.06
N ARG A 890 -11.02 -49.30 6.66
CA ARG A 890 -11.02 -50.45 7.55
C ARG A 890 -10.23 -50.19 8.86
N ARG A 891 -9.17 -49.35 8.80
CA ARG A 891 -8.35 -48.91 9.91
C ARG A 891 -7.99 -47.44 9.72
N GLY A 892 -7.99 -46.68 10.80
CA GLY A 892 -7.67 -45.24 10.79
C GLY A 892 -8.86 -44.36 11.11
N ILE A 893 -8.77 -43.07 10.76
CA ILE A 893 -9.77 -42.06 11.08
C ILE A 893 -10.76 -41.94 9.93
N ILE A 894 -12.05 -41.87 10.24
CA ILE A 894 -13.11 -41.51 9.29
C ILE A 894 -12.91 -40.04 8.88
N THR A 895 -12.82 -39.80 7.58
CA THR A 895 -12.61 -38.44 7.06
C THR A 895 -13.87 -37.93 6.32
N PRO A 896 -14.15 -36.63 6.39
CA PRO A 896 -15.32 -36.08 5.68
C PRO A 896 -15.13 -36.12 4.17
N TYR A 897 -16.28 -36.25 3.43
CA TYR A 897 -16.31 -36.07 2.00
C TYR A 897 -17.29 -34.94 1.61
N PRO A 898 -16.86 -33.91 0.86
CA PRO A 898 -15.46 -33.59 0.50
C PRO A 898 -14.56 -33.33 1.72
N ILE A 899 -13.28 -33.58 1.54
CA ILE A 899 -12.24 -33.16 2.50
C ILE A 899 -12.40 -31.66 2.77
N ASP A 900 -12.08 -31.20 3.97
CA ASP A 900 -12.19 -29.79 4.42
C ASP A 900 -13.64 -29.26 4.43
N SER A 901 -14.66 -30.09 4.55
CA SER A 901 -16.05 -29.64 4.67
C SER A 901 -16.45 -29.39 6.13
N VAL A 902 -17.18 -28.30 6.35
CA VAL A 902 -17.64 -27.90 7.70
C VAL A 902 -18.70 -28.87 8.24
N ASN A 903 -18.67 -29.16 9.55
CA ASN A 903 -19.51 -30.17 10.18
C ASN A 903 -20.79 -29.63 10.84
N GLY A 904 -20.96 -28.31 10.96
CA GLY A 904 -22.06 -27.71 11.69
C GLY A 904 -22.43 -26.31 11.19
N PRO A 905 -23.36 -25.65 11.89
CA PRO A 905 -23.71 -24.27 11.57
C PRO A 905 -22.51 -23.35 11.78
N MET A 906 -22.45 -22.28 10.97
CA MET A 906 -21.44 -21.25 11.04
C MET A 906 -22.05 -19.91 11.41
N VAL A 907 -21.21 -19.06 12.03
CA VAL A 907 -21.47 -17.64 12.23
C VAL A 907 -20.23 -16.83 11.89
N GLY A 908 -20.42 -15.71 11.21
CA GLY A 908 -19.37 -14.71 10.97
C GLY A 908 -19.37 -13.67 12.08
N LEU A 909 -18.19 -13.31 12.59
CA LEU A 909 -18.00 -12.11 13.40
C LEU A 909 -17.37 -11.01 12.55
N THR A 910 -17.81 -9.76 12.70
CA THR A 910 -17.24 -8.60 12.02
C THR A 910 -17.24 -7.37 12.90
N ASN A 911 -16.42 -6.37 12.51
CA ASN A 911 -16.45 -5.05 13.12
C ASN A 911 -16.10 -3.95 12.10
N GLU A 912 -16.13 -2.70 12.55
CA GLU A 912 -15.86 -1.52 11.75
C GLU A 912 -14.45 -1.47 11.14
N TYR A 913 -13.53 -2.31 11.60
CA TYR A 913 -12.15 -2.40 11.10
C TYR A 913 -11.96 -3.52 10.07
N ALA A 914 -13.00 -4.30 9.77
CA ALA A 914 -12.98 -5.24 8.65
C ALA A 914 -13.14 -4.43 7.34
N GLY A 915 -12.11 -4.36 6.52
CA GLY A 915 -12.07 -3.46 5.38
C GLY A 915 -11.61 -4.11 4.06
N SER A 916 -11.90 -3.44 2.95
CA SER A 916 -11.51 -3.85 1.59
C SER A 916 -12.04 -5.26 1.25
N ASP A 917 -11.20 -6.22 0.91
CA ASP A 917 -11.61 -7.61 0.72
C ASP A 917 -12.18 -8.25 2.02
N GLY A 918 -11.96 -7.66 3.19
CA GLY A 918 -12.64 -8.00 4.43
C GLY A 918 -14.11 -7.58 4.44
N ASP A 919 -14.45 -6.37 3.89
CA ASP A 919 -15.84 -5.99 3.60
C ASP A 919 -16.50 -6.97 2.66
N ILE A 920 -15.83 -7.26 1.53
CA ILE A 920 -16.29 -8.17 0.48
C ILE A 920 -16.49 -9.57 1.04
N GLY A 921 -15.51 -10.13 1.74
CA GLY A 921 -15.58 -11.45 2.34
C GLY A 921 -16.73 -11.58 3.34
N THR A 922 -16.98 -10.55 4.16
CA THR A 922 -18.12 -10.48 5.08
C THR A 922 -19.44 -10.46 4.32
N HIS A 923 -19.57 -9.66 3.27
CA HIS A 923 -20.78 -9.56 2.45
C HIS A 923 -21.07 -10.87 1.72
N VAL A 924 -20.07 -11.45 1.08
CA VAL A 924 -20.19 -12.71 0.33
C VAL A 924 -20.50 -13.89 1.26
N PHE A 925 -19.97 -13.91 2.49
CA PHE A 925 -20.34 -14.89 3.52
C PHE A 925 -21.86 -14.91 3.74
N LYS A 926 -22.51 -13.73 3.83
CA LYS A 926 -23.97 -13.59 3.93
C LYS A 926 -24.67 -14.04 2.62
N LEU A 927 -24.22 -13.53 1.47
CA LEU A 927 -24.84 -13.83 0.16
C LEU A 927 -24.83 -15.31 -0.21
N MET A 928 -23.76 -16.03 0.18
CA MET A 928 -23.65 -17.48 0.00
C MET A 928 -24.49 -18.28 1.01
N GLY A 929 -25.09 -17.60 2.02
CA GLY A 929 -25.89 -18.26 3.05
C GLY A 929 -25.06 -19.17 3.96
N LEU A 930 -23.77 -18.84 4.20
CA LEU A 930 -22.89 -19.64 5.04
C LEU A 930 -23.28 -19.56 6.52
N GLY A 931 -23.86 -18.46 6.94
CA GLY A 931 -24.33 -18.22 8.29
C GLY A 931 -24.72 -16.75 8.50
N LYS A 932 -25.22 -16.41 9.68
CA LYS A 932 -25.44 -15.02 10.07
C LYS A 932 -24.13 -14.32 10.40
N VAL A 933 -24.10 -13.00 10.23
CA VAL A 933 -22.98 -12.15 10.63
C VAL A 933 -23.39 -11.31 11.84
N ILE A 934 -22.54 -11.32 12.87
CA ILE A 934 -22.74 -10.60 14.16
C ILE A 934 -21.64 -9.55 14.30
N GLY A 935 -21.99 -8.37 14.81
CA GLY A 935 -21.02 -7.32 15.10
C GLY A 935 -21.48 -5.93 14.70
N THR A 936 -20.59 -5.13 14.10
CA THR A 936 -20.87 -3.76 13.61
C THR A 936 -20.67 -3.67 12.12
N ARG A 937 -21.15 -2.58 11.48
CA ARG A 937 -20.93 -2.29 10.05
C ARG A 937 -19.45 -2.27 9.74
N THR A 938 -19.05 -2.90 8.63
CA THR A 938 -17.67 -2.95 8.16
C THR A 938 -17.19 -1.60 7.60
N TRP A 939 -15.90 -1.50 7.26
CA TRP A 939 -15.23 -0.26 6.86
C TRP A 939 -15.85 0.44 5.65
N GLY A 940 -16.24 -0.30 4.61
CA GLY A 940 -16.93 0.25 3.45
C GLY A 940 -16.03 0.75 2.32
N GLY A 941 -14.81 0.28 2.24
CA GLY A 941 -13.91 0.62 1.14
C GLY A 941 -13.68 -0.56 0.21
N VAL A 942 -14.38 -0.61 -0.92
CA VAL A 942 -14.38 -1.80 -1.81
C VAL A 942 -14.01 -1.50 -3.26
N VAL A 943 -13.59 -0.28 -3.57
CA VAL A 943 -13.06 0.07 -4.89
C VAL A 943 -11.66 -0.49 -5.04
N GLY A 944 -11.41 -1.26 -6.09
CA GLY A 944 -10.10 -1.84 -6.35
C GLY A 944 -9.13 -0.85 -7.00
N ILE A 945 -7.84 -1.09 -6.80
CA ILE A 945 -6.75 -0.24 -7.26
C ILE A 945 -5.73 -1.03 -8.09
N ASN A 946 -5.14 -0.35 -9.07
CA ASN A 946 -4.02 -0.88 -9.83
C ASN A 946 -2.99 0.24 -10.07
N PRO A 947 -2.11 0.55 -9.11
CA PRO A 947 -1.17 1.65 -9.20
C PRO A 947 -0.04 1.32 -10.18
N LYS A 948 -0.15 1.79 -11.43
CA LYS A 948 0.88 1.60 -12.48
C LYS A 948 1.87 2.77 -12.55
N ILE A 949 1.47 3.97 -12.17
CA ILE A 949 2.25 5.20 -12.38
C ILE A 949 2.64 5.81 -11.04
N LYS A 950 3.90 6.23 -10.94
CA LYS A 950 4.46 6.97 -9.80
C LYS A 950 4.61 8.44 -10.13
N LEU A 951 4.50 9.30 -9.12
CA LEU A 951 4.86 10.70 -9.22
C LEU A 951 6.38 10.90 -9.32
N LEU A 952 6.83 12.11 -9.61
CA LEU A 952 8.22 12.46 -9.86
C LEU A 952 9.19 12.03 -8.73
N ASP A 953 8.75 12.06 -7.48
CA ASP A 953 9.52 11.68 -6.29
C ASP A 953 9.32 10.22 -5.86
N ASN A 954 8.92 9.35 -6.77
CA ASN A 954 8.58 7.95 -6.54
C ASN A 954 7.36 7.71 -5.62
N THR A 955 6.56 8.74 -5.33
CA THR A 955 5.28 8.55 -4.65
C THR A 955 4.36 7.68 -5.48
N THR A 956 3.81 6.64 -4.88
CA THR A 956 2.71 5.88 -5.47
C THR A 956 1.39 6.58 -5.14
N VAL A 957 0.68 7.01 -6.16
CA VAL A 957 -0.71 7.47 -6.05
C VAL A 957 -1.59 6.36 -6.60
N THR A 958 -2.50 5.88 -5.77
CA THR A 958 -3.41 4.81 -6.18
C THR A 958 -4.57 5.37 -7.00
N GLN A 959 -4.97 4.64 -8.04
CA GLN A 959 -6.11 4.97 -8.88
C GLN A 959 -7.25 4.00 -8.58
N PRO A 960 -8.40 4.49 -8.05
CA PRO A 960 -9.60 3.68 -7.87
C PRO A 960 -10.23 3.31 -9.22
N GLN A 961 -9.84 2.14 -9.79
CA GLN A 961 -10.12 1.80 -11.20
C GLN A 961 -11.34 0.92 -11.40
N PHE A 962 -11.71 0.09 -10.44
CA PHE A 962 -12.83 -0.82 -10.58
C PHE A 962 -13.65 -0.92 -9.29
N ALA A 963 -14.96 -1.03 -9.43
CA ALA A 963 -15.88 -1.18 -8.31
C ALA A 963 -16.56 -2.54 -8.35
N THR A 964 -16.73 -3.16 -7.20
CA THR A 964 -17.43 -4.44 -7.08
C THR A 964 -18.96 -4.20 -7.08
N TRP A 965 -19.65 -4.94 -7.93
CA TRP A 965 -21.11 -4.92 -8.03
C TRP A 965 -21.69 -6.22 -7.48
N PHE A 966 -22.67 -6.11 -6.57
CA PHE A 966 -23.41 -7.26 -6.05
C PHE A 966 -24.88 -7.18 -6.42
N LYS A 967 -25.53 -8.35 -6.57
CA LYS A 967 -26.92 -8.47 -7.04
C LYS A 967 -27.95 -7.74 -6.15
N ASP A 968 -27.69 -7.65 -4.86
CA ASP A 968 -28.58 -7.07 -3.85
C ASP A 968 -28.34 -5.57 -3.61
N VAL A 969 -27.09 -5.14 -3.48
CA VAL A 969 -26.71 -3.77 -3.13
C VAL A 969 -26.12 -2.96 -4.29
N LYS A 970 -25.93 -3.58 -5.47
CA LYS A 970 -25.26 -2.97 -6.63
C LYS A 970 -23.85 -2.49 -6.24
N TYR A 971 -23.53 -1.21 -6.43
CA TYR A 971 -22.30 -0.55 -5.97
C TYR A 971 -22.41 0.02 -4.54
N GLY A 972 -23.49 -0.29 -3.82
CA GLY A 972 -23.83 0.37 -2.54
C GLY A 972 -22.90 0.01 -1.37
N MET A 973 -22.00 -0.96 -1.51
CA MET A 973 -20.99 -1.23 -0.49
C MET A 973 -19.92 -0.14 -0.40
N GLU A 974 -19.55 0.48 -1.53
CA GLU A 974 -18.57 1.56 -1.54
C GLU A 974 -19.07 2.75 -0.73
N ASN A 975 -18.23 3.27 0.16
CA ASN A 975 -18.53 4.35 1.08
C ASN A 975 -19.63 4.03 2.13
N TYR A 976 -19.97 2.74 2.32
CA TYR A 976 -20.99 2.32 3.30
C TYR A 976 -20.55 1.09 4.12
N GLY A 977 -20.14 0.01 3.45
CA GLY A 977 -19.77 -1.26 4.06
C GLY A 977 -20.90 -2.29 4.08
N THR A 978 -20.71 -3.31 4.90
CA THR A 978 -21.67 -4.40 5.11
C THR A 978 -22.27 -4.30 6.52
N ASP A 979 -23.58 -4.19 6.61
CA ASP A 979 -24.27 -4.30 7.89
C ASP A 979 -24.31 -5.75 8.38
N PRO A 980 -24.08 -6.02 9.68
CA PRO A 980 -24.28 -7.34 10.25
C PRO A 980 -25.78 -7.72 10.24
N ASP A 981 -26.08 -9.02 10.34
CA ASP A 981 -27.44 -9.48 10.55
C ASP A 981 -27.91 -9.24 11.98
N ILE A 982 -26.99 -9.27 12.94
CA ILE A 982 -27.23 -9.01 14.36
C ILE A 982 -26.23 -7.95 14.81
N TYR A 983 -26.73 -6.75 15.08
CA TYR A 983 -25.88 -5.64 15.55
C TYR A 983 -25.50 -5.83 17.02
N VAL A 984 -24.21 -5.87 17.28
CA VAL A 984 -23.61 -5.93 18.62
C VAL A 984 -22.33 -5.10 18.62
N GLU A 985 -22.21 -4.14 19.51
CA GLU A 985 -21.02 -3.29 19.65
C GLU A 985 -20.40 -3.47 21.04
N ASN A 986 -19.08 -3.69 21.10
CA ASN A 986 -18.33 -3.68 22.35
C ASN A 986 -18.18 -2.23 22.82
N MET A 987 -18.82 -1.87 23.92
CA MET A 987 -18.83 -0.53 24.49
C MET A 987 -17.68 -0.33 25.49
N PRO A 988 -17.29 0.92 25.84
CA PRO A 988 -16.22 1.16 26.80
C PRO A 988 -16.40 0.43 28.15
N GLN A 989 -17.64 0.33 28.67
CA GLN A 989 -17.93 -0.42 29.89
C GLN A 989 -17.61 -1.92 29.76
N ASP A 990 -17.73 -2.52 28.59
CA ASP A 990 -17.38 -3.94 28.34
C ASP A 990 -15.88 -4.13 28.42
N PHE A 991 -15.09 -3.19 27.84
CA PHE A 991 -13.63 -3.21 27.93
C PHE A 991 -13.13 -3.05 29.37
N LEU A 992 -13.79 -2.24 30.21
CA LEU A 992 -13.43 -2.07 31.62
C LEU A 992 -13.48 -3.39 32.40
N ILE A 993 -14.36 -4.29 32.04
CA ILE A 993 -14.52 -5.63 32.66
C ILE A 993 -13.95 -6.76 31.78
N SER A 994 -13.20 -6.43 30.72
CA SER A 994 -12.59 -7.39 29.80
C SER A 994 -13.59 -8.38 29.17
N LYS A 995 -14.82 -7.93 28.86
CA LYS A 995 -15.89 -8.72 28.25
C LYS A 995 -15.92 -8.49 26.75
N ASP A 996 -16.02 -9.57 25.96
CA ASP A 996 -16.27 -9.54 24.51
C ASP A 996 -17.70 -9.95 24.21
N VAL A 997 -18.61 -8.96 24.20
CA VAL A 997 -20.04 -9.20 23.99
C VAL A 997 -20.34 -9.73 22.59
N GLN A 998 -19.55 -9.34 21.58
CA GLN A 998 -19.69 -9.88 20.22
C GLN A 998 -19.37 -11.37 20.16
N LEU A 999 -18.27 -11.81 20.79
CA LEU A 999 -17.89 -13.22 20.85
C LEU A 999 -18.88 -14.06 21.68
N ASP A 1000 -19.34 -13.54 22.82
CA ASP A 1000 -20.36 -14.19 23.65
C ASP A 1000 -21.67 -14.42 22.85
N THR A 1001 -22.14 -13.40 22.13
CA THR A 1001 -23.35 -13.49 21.29
C THR A 1001 -23.16 -14.51 20.15
N ALA A 1002 -21.97 -14.59 19.55
CA ALA A 1002 -21.67 -15.58 18.52
C ALA A 1002 -21.72 -17.02 19.08
N ILE A 1003 -21.17 -17.25 20.27
CA ILE A 1003 -21.24 -18.55 20.96
C ILE A 1003 -22.70 -18.95 21.20
N GLU A 1004 -23.49 -18.07 21.79
CA GLU A 1004 -24.91 -18.31 22.08
C GLU A 1004 -25.69 -18.61 20.81
N TYR A 1005 -25.46 -17.86 19.73
CA TYR A 1005 -26.11 -18.06 18.45
C TYR A 1005 -25.79 -19.44 17.86
N VAL A 1006 -24.51 -19.82 17.78
CA VAL A 1006 -24.12 -21.13 17.22
C VAL A 1006 -24.66 -22.28 18.06
N LEU A 1007 -24.62 -22.19 19.40
CA LEU A 1007 -25.20 -23.19 20.31
C LEU A 1007 -26.70 -23.39 20.06
N LYS A 1008 -27.44 -22.32 19.76
CA LYS A 1008 -28.87 -22.39 19.40
C LYS A 1008 -29.05 -23.06 18.06
N GLU A 1009 -28.35 -22.63 17.03
CA GLU A 1009 -28.47 -23.21 15.67
C GLU A 1009 -28.10 -24.70 15.64
N MET A 1010 -27.18 -25.15 16.49
CA MET A 1010 -26.79 -26.56 16.59
C MET A 1010 -27.95 -27.49 16.96
N ASN A 1011 -28.98 -26.99 17.63
CA ASN A 1011 -30.14 -27.82 18.03
C ASN A 1011 -31.01 -28.19 16.82
N ASP A 1012 -31.08 -27.29 15.83
CA ASP A 1012 -31.91 -27.49 14.63
C ASP A 1012 -31.14 -28.03 13.42
N TYR A 1013 -29.79 -28.03 13.51
CA TYR A 1013 -28.91 -28.45 12.41
C TYR A 1013 -28.88 -29.96 12.25
N LYS A 1014 -29.29 -30.42 11.06
CA LYS A 1014 -29.27 -31.85 10.70
C LYS A 1014 -27.86 -32.25 10.25
N ARG A 1015 -27.08 -32.85 11.15
CA ARG A 1015 -25.80 -33.41 10.82
C ARG A 1015 -25.95 -34.71 10.05
N LEU A 1016 -25.00 -34.94 9.15
CA LEU A 1016 -24.87 -36.23 8.49
C LEU A 1016 -24.23 -37.23 9.49
N ASN A 1017 -24.99 -38.25 9.90
CA ASN A 1017 -24.51 -39.29 10.80
C ASN A 1017 -24.23 -40.56 9.99
N LEU A 1018 -23.14 -41.24 10.33
CA LEU A 1018 -22.91 -42.62 9.95
C LEU A 1018 -23.83 -43.51 10.80
N THR A 1019 -24.89 -44.05 10.22
CA THR A 1019 -25.76 -45.04 10.87
C THR A 1019 -25.29 -46.44 10.54
#